data_9ff701bfcdb8f75d31f9fbe218bed622
#
_entry.id   9ff701bfcdb8f75d31f9fbe218bed622
#
_cell.length_a   1.000
_cell.length_b   1.000
_cell.length_c   1.000
_cell.angle_alpha   90.00
_cell.angle_beta   90.00
_cell.angle_gamma   90.00
#
_symmetry.space_group_name_H-M   'P 1'
#
loop_
_entity.id
_entity.type
_entity.pdbx_description
1 polymer ?
#
loop_
_entity_poly.entity_id
_entity_poly.type
_entity_poly.pdbx_seq_one_letter_code
_entity_poly.pdbx_strand_id
1 'polypeptide(L)'
;MEHMPADITVGDEMGEADPFGARSTFVVSDGSTATFVDIGVLERSGACDLSRIPISIRILLEAALRKCDGFLVTEEDVIRIASWSPKMEPAEIPFSPSRVILQDFTGVPAVVDIAALRDAMVAMGGDPERVNPQVPVDLVVDHSVQVDVSGRFPGARERNLEIEYERNLERYKFLKWGQQSLDNFRAVPPGRGIVHQVNLEWIASVAREDEGLWIPDTLVGTDSHTTMINGLGVLGWGVGGIEAEAVMLGQPIYMLLPEVVGFELTGSLQPGVTATDMTLRVVQMLREHGCVGRFVEFHGSGLSGLSLPDRATIANMAPEYGATCGFFPVDQATLDYMLLSAREPSHVEDVKRYLSAQGLFHDDSTPTPEFTSTLSLDLSTVEPSLAGPKRPQDRVPLSAMKSHWKASLNAPIGHQGHGIDPSLNDASAEIAGRDASLRHGDIVIAAITSCTNTSNPSVMVAAGLLARNARDRGLSIKPWVKPSLAPGSRVVTEYYDAAGLTEDLDALGFSVVGYGCTTCIGNSGPLDEEIETAVDEANLVVGSVLSGNRNFEGRIHQKVKANYLASPPLVVAYALAGNLDIDFSNAPIGHTASGEPVMLADIWPSDAEIRSTVDGVIDPEMFKRRYEDILSEPRWDAIPSESGSLYGWDDSSTYVRLPSFLEGIEPEPAPIEPIHGARVLVKVGDSVTTDHISPAGAFPHHGPAGQYLVDKGVQPRDFNSFGSRRGNHEVMVRGTFANIRMRNQIAPGTEGGFTTHFPSGEVTSIFEASNRYRQDATPLVVLAGSAYGTGSSRDWAAKGTLLLGVRAVIATSFERIHRSNLVGMGVLPLTFLEGEDADSLGLDGSESFDIPARADLEPMSLIPVTATKADGNILEFEAVVRLDTPVEVEYYRNGGILPTVLRNLAEA
;
A
#
# COMPACT_ATOMS: atom_id res chain seq x y z
N MET A 1 -52.52 -1.63 -24.54
CA MET A 1 -53.24 -0.36 -24.27
C MET A 1 -54.08 -0.62 -23.03
N GLU A 2 -53.58 -0.12 -21.86
CA GLU A 2 -54.45 0.34 -20.77
C GLU A 2 -53.54 0.80 -19.63
N HIS A 3 -53.53 2.12 -19.50
CA HIS A 3 -53.33 2.99 -18.34
C HIS A 3 -52.06 2.81 -17.45
N MET A 4 -51.05 3.60 -17.76
CA MET A 4 -50.20 4.22 -16.75
C MET A 4 -50.98 5.33 -16.01
N PRO A 5 -50.91 5.44 -14.69
CA PRO A 5 -51.24 6.69 -14.01
C PRO A 5 -50.03 7.66 -14.06
N ALA A 6 -50.27 8.84 -14.59
CA ALA A 6 -49.43 10.01 -14.42
C ALA A 6 -49.65 10.58 -13.00
N ASP A 7 -48.67 11.37 -12.55
CA ASP A 7 -48.55 12.14 -11.31
C ASP A 7 -47.78 11.47 -10.16
N ILE A 8 -46.43 11.58 -10.24
CA ILE A 8 -45.61 11.70 -9.05
C ILE A 8 -45.17 13.16 -8.99
N THR A 9 -45.79 13.90 -8.14
CA THR A 9 -45.34 15.23 -7.67
C THR A 9 -44.01 15.02 -6.90
N VAL A 10 -42.95 15.65 -7.41
CA VAL A 10 -41.68 15.84 -6.70
C VAL A 10 -41.97 16.77 -5.51
N GLY A 11 -41.79 16.26 -4.28
CA GLY A 11 -41.84 17.05 -3.07
C GLY A 11 -42.42 16.25 -1.91
N ASP A 12 -41.61 15.38 -1.33
CA ASP A 12 -41.70 15.04 0.11
C ASP A 12 -40.41 14.30 0.48
N GLU A 13 -39.88 14.62 1.67
CA GLU A 13 -38.69 14.11 2.32
C GLU A 13 -38.40 12.66 1.95
N MET A 14 -37.26 12.37 1.30
CA MET A 14 -36.78 11.02 1.07
C MET A 14 -36.48 10.40 2.46
N GLY A 15 -37.44 9.74 3.06
CA GLY A 15 -37.20 8.80 4.13
C GLY A 15 -36.25 7.73 3.57
N GLU A 16 -35.10 7.51 4.24
CA GLU A 16 -34.18 6.47 3.86
C GLU A 16 -34.92 5.15 3.63
N ALA A 17 -34.76 4.57 2.43
CA ALA A 17 -35.40 3.31 2.05
C ALA A 17 -34.92 2.20 2.99
N ASP A 18 -35.82 1.46 3.61
CA ASP A 18 -35.55 0.26 4.39
C ASP A 18 -36.40 -0.91 3.83
N PRO A 19 -36.03 -1.44 2.64
CA PRO A 19 -36.84 -2.44 1.94
C PRO A 19 -36.94 -3.76 2.71
N PHE A 20 -36.02 -4.03 3.64
CA PHE A 20 -35.99 -5.25 4.44
C PHE A 20 -36.59 -5.08 5.84
N GLY A 21 -36.95 -3.86 6.25
CA GLY A 21 -37.38 -3.57 7.62
C GLY A 21 -36.27 -3.89 8.64
N ALA A 22 -35.04 -3.58 8.30
CA ALA A 22 -33.84 -3.99 9.04
C ALA A 22 -33.47 -3.02 10.17
N ARG A 23 -34.09 -1.84 10.28
CA ARG A 23 -33.81 -0.90 11.37
C ARG A 23 -34.21 -1.51 12.71
N SER A 24 -33.26 -1.57 13.63
CA SER A 24 -33.39 -2.13 14.97
C SER A 24 -32.72 -1.24 16.00
N THR A 25 -32.84 -1.60 17.29
CA THR A 25 -32.24 -0.78 18.37
C THR A 25 -31.53 -1.67 19.39
N PHE A 26 -30.49 -1.10 20.01
CA PHE A 26 -29.81 -1.71 21.17
C PHE A 26 -29.63 -0.67 22.28
N VAL A 27 -29.34 -1.14 23.50
CA VAL A 27 -29.13 -0.26 24.66
C VAL A 27 -27.66 0.05 24.80
N VAL A 28 -27.27 1.32 24.71
CA VAL A 28 -25.88 1.81 24.96
C VAL A 28 -25.57 1.91 26.44
N SER A 29 -24.31 2.17 26.77
CA SER A 29 -23.74 2.12 28.13
C SER A 29 -24.42 3.10 29.11
N ASP A 30 -24.91 4.24 28.63
CA ASP A 30 -25.62 5.24 29.45
C ASP A 30 -27.10 4.88 29.70
N GLY A 31 -27.59 3.76 29.13
CA GLY A 31 -28.96 3.28 29.25
C GLY A 31 -29.92 3.85 28.20
N SER A 32 -29.47 4.71 27.31
CA SER A 32 -30.26 5.16 26.17
C SER A 32 -30.32 4.12 25.05
N THR A 33 -31.14 4.36 24.05
CA THR A 33 -31.33 3.44 22.92
C THR A 33 -30.71 4.03 21.68
N ALA A 34 -29.88 3.26 20.99
CA ALA A 34 -29.28 3.61 19.71
C ALA A 34 -29.85 2.74 18.59
N THR A 35 -29.87 3.26 17.37
CA THR A 35 -30.39 2.60 16.17
C THR A 35 -29.28 1.97 15.33
N PHE A 36 -29.55 0.83 14.71
CA PHE A 36 -28.64 0.16 13.78
C PHE A 36 -29.43 -0.62 12.72
N VAL A 37 -28.76 -1.09 11.70
CA VAL A 37 -29.31 -1.97 10.67
C VAL A 37 -28.96 -3.42 11.01
N ASP A 38 -29.95 -4.23 11.37
CA ASP A 38 -29.80 -5.59 11.89
C ASP A 38 -29.75 -6.63 10.77
N ILE A 39 -28.56 -7.20 10.49
CA ILE A 39 -28.41 -8.27 9.50
C ILE A 39 -29.19 -9.54 9.88
N GLY A 40 -29.52 -9.75 11.14
CA GLY A 40 -30.34 -10.86 11.61
C GLY A 40 -31.76 -10.90 11.03
N VAL A 41 -32.25 -9.80 10.43
CA VAL A 41 -33.54 -9.82 9.72
C VAL A 41 -33.50 -10.80 8.55
N LEU A 42 -32.39 -10.96 7.87
CA LEU A 42 -32.22 -11.86 6.73
C LEU A 42 -32.25 -13.33 7.17
N GLU A 43 -31.70 -13.67 8.33
CA GLU A 43 -31.81 -14.99 8.91
C GLU A 43 -33.24 -15.30 9.37
N ARG A 44 -33.89 -14.34 10.06
CA ARG A 44 -35.31 -14.50 10.47
C ARG A 44 -36.29 -14.64 9.31
N SER A 45 -35.98 -14.04 8.16
CA SER A 45 -36.74 -14.19 6.92
C SER A 45 -36.48 -15.52 6.20
N GLY A 46 -35.43 -16.25 6.60
CA GLY A 46 -35.00 -17.49 5.97
C GLY A 46 -34.11 -17.25 4.70
N ALA A 47 -33.63 -16.05 4.49
CA ALA A 47 -32.75 -15.72 3.34
C ALA A 47 -31.35 -16.32 3.49
N CYS A 48 -30.86 -16.49 4.72
CA CYS A 48 -29.52 -17.04 4.99
C CYS A 48 -29.46 -17.71 6.37
N ASP A 49 -28.31 -18.36 6.63
CA ASP A 49 -27.88 -18.85 7.94
C ASP A 49 -26.55 -18.12 8.26
N LEU A 50 -26.64 -17.09 9.10
CA LEU A 50 -25.51 -16.24 9.44
C LEU A 50 -24.37 -17.05 10.09
N SER A 51 -24.66 -18.14 10.81
CA SER A 51 -23.63 -18.94 11.48
C SER A 51 -22.66 -19.59 10.49
N ARG A 52 -23.06 -19.77 9.23
CA ARG A 52 -22.24 -20.35 8.16
C ARG A 52 -21.43 -19.31 7.38
N ILE A 53 -21.82 -18.04 7.44
CA ILE A 53 -21.19 -16.96 6.67
C ILE A 53 -19.97 -16.40 7.46
N PRO A 54 -18.77 -16.25 6.84
CA PRO A 54 -17.63 -15.62 7.47
C PRO A 54 -17.95 -14.22 8.01
N ILE A 55 -17.33 -13.84 9.14
CA ILE A 55 -17.60 -12.54 9.78
C ILE A 55 -17.24 -11.38 8.84
N SER A 56 -16.15 -11.50 8.08
CA SER A 56 -15.76 -10.52 7.06
C SER A 56 -16.85 -10.31 5.99
N ILE A 57 -17.56 -11.36 5.59
CA ILE A 57 -18.69 -11.27 4.65
C ILE A 57 -19.94 -10.67 5.31
N ARG A 58 -20.21 -10.97 6.60
CA ARG A 58 -21.31 -10.33 7.34
C ARG A 58 -21.15 -8.82 7.43
N ILE A 59 -19.90 -8.30 7.52
CA ILE A 59 -19.62 -6.86 7.48
C ILE A 59 -19.96 -6.27 6.10
N LEU A 60 -19.63 -6.96 5.00
CA LEU A 60 -20.06 -6.54 3.66
C LEU A 60 -21.59 -6.56 3.52
N LEU A 61 -22.24 -7.57 4.11
CA LEU A 61 -23.69 -7.67 4.13
C LEU A 61 -24.35 -6.52 4.88
N GLU A 62 -23.79 -6.12 6.03
CA GLU A 62 -24.27 -4.94 6.77
C GLU A 62 -24.18 -3.67 5.92
N ALA A 63 -23.03 -3.44 5.30
CA ALA A 63 -22.82 -2.27 4.45
C ALA A 63 -23.79 -2.20 3.27
N ALA A 64 -24.03 -3.33 2.61
CA ALA A 64 -25.00 -3.43 1.50
C ALA A 64 -26.44 -3.22 1.99
N LEU A 65 -26.83 -3.86 3.11
CA LEU A 65 -28.18 -3.74 3.67
C LEU A 65 -28.46 -2.29 4.10
N ARG A 66 -27.49 -1.62 4.71
CA ARG A 66 -27.60 -0.23 5.17
C ARG A 66 -27.69 0.77 4.02
N LYS A 67 -27.00 0.51 2.90
CA LYS A 67 -26.95 1.39 1.72
C LYS A 67 -27.89 0.96 0.59
N CYS A 68 -28.85 0.04 0.86
CA CYS A 68 -29.81 -0.44 -0.14
C CYS A 68 -30.80 0.67 -0.52
N ASP A 69 -30.51 1.37 -1.61
CA ASP A 69 -31.29 2.47 -2.15
C ASP A 69 -32.09 2.08 -3.43
N GLY A 70 -31.91 0.85 -3.92
CA GLY A 70 -32.50 0.33 -5.14
C GLY A 70 -31.85 0.84 -6.43
N PHE A 71 -30.75 1.63 -6.33
CA PHE A 71 -30.02 2.16 -7.48
C PHE A 71 -28.51 1.83 -7.44
N LEU A 72 -27.75 2.37 -6.47
CA LEU A 72 -26.34 2.03 -6.30
C LEU A 72 -26.17 0.68 -5.60
N VAL A 73 -27.05 0.35 -4.67
CA VAL A 73 -27.11 -0.94 -3.97
C VAL A 73 -28.55 -1.46 -4.06
N THR A 74 -28.73 -2.59 -4.74
CA THR A 74 -30.03 -3.16 -4.97
C THR A 74 -30.39 -4.22 -3.93
N GLU A 75 -31.70 -4.59 -3.81
CA GLU A 75 -32.12 -5.73 -3.00
C GLU A 75 -31.47 -7.04 -3.48
N GLU A 76 -31.24 -7.18 -4.80
CA GLU A 76 -30.57 -8.34 -5.37
C GLU A 76 -29.12 -8.46 -4.87
N ASP A 77 -28.40 -7.36 -4.74
CA ASP A 77 -27.03 -7.34 -4.20
C ASP A 77 -27.01 -7.80 -2.74
N VAL A 78 -27.96 -7.32 -1.92
CA VAL A 78 -28.08 -7.76 -0.52
C VAL A 78 -28.33 -9.27 -0.45
N ILE A 79 -29.28 -9.80 -1.23
CA ILE A 79 -29.61 -11.24 -1.25
C ILE A 79 -28.42 -12.06 -1.79
N ARG A 80 -27.67 -11.52 -2.76
CA ARG A 80 -26.48 -12.16 -3.32
C ARG A 80 -25.40 -12.33 -2.24
N ILE A 81 -25.12 -11.30 -1.44
CA ILE A 81 -24.16 -11.38 -0.34
C ILE A 81 -24.66 -12.33 0.75
N ALA A 82 -25.94 -12.26 1.11
CA ALA A 82 -26.57 -13.16 2.09
C ALA A 82 -26.53 -14.63 1.67
N SER A 83 -26.50 -14.90 0.35
CA SER A 83 -26.42 -16.25 -0.22
C SER A 83 -24.97 -16.77 -0.35
N TRP A 84 -23.99 -16.10 0.25
CA TRP A 84 -22.60 -16.52 0.19
C TRP A 84 -22.40 -17.98 0.58
N SER A 85 -21.60 -18.71 -0.19
CA SER A 85 -21.23 -20.09 0.10
C SER A 85 -19.85 -20.42 -0.46
N PRO A 86 -19.15 -21.46 0.06
CA PRO A 86 -17.83 -21.86 -0.40
C PRO A 86 -17.71 -22.20 -1.88
N LYS A 87 -18.81 -22.45 -2.57
CA LYS A 87 -18.87 -22.89 -3.98
C LYS A 87 -19.77 -21.99 -4.84
N MET A 88 -19.87 -20.73 -4.48
CA MET A 88 -20.65 -19.77 -5.27
C MET A 88 -19.95 -19.46 -6.61
N GLU A 89 -20.76 -19.09 -7.61
CA GLU A 89 -20.23 -18.49 -8.84
C GLU A 89 -19.77 -17.05 -8.55
N PRO A 90 -18.72 -16.59 -9.23
CA PRO A 90 -18.28 -15.22 -9.11
C PRO A 90 -19.39 -14.23 -9.44
N ALA A 91 -19.66 -13.30 -8.56
CA ALA A 91 -20.68 -12.27 -8.74
C ALA A 91 -20.18 -10.93 -8.22
N GLU A 92 -20.50 -9.85 -8.91
CA GLU A 92 -20.15 -8.50 -8.47
C GLU A 92 -21.06 -8.02 -7.36
N ILE A 93 -20.50 -7.25 -6.44
CA ILE A 93 -21.21 -6.58 -5.35
C ILE A 93 -20.70 -5.16 -5.17
N PRO A 94 -21.54 -4.19 -4.79
CA PRO A 94 -21.13 -2.87 -4.33
C PRO A 94 -20.67 -2.93 -2.87
N PHE A 95 -19.63 -2.15 -2.54
CA PHE A 95 -19.18 -1.94 -1.17
C PHE A 95 -18.91 -0.46 -0.91
N SER A 96 -19.57 0.10 0.10
CA SER A 96 -19.40 1.48 0.56
C SER A 96 -18.66 1.50 1.89
N PRO A 97 -17.33 1.70 1.89
CA PRO A 97 -16.56 1.83 3.13
C PRO A 97 -16.95 3.09 3.89
N SER A 98 -16.84 3.05 5.23
CA SER A 98 -17.28 4.15 6.09
C SER A 98 -16.29 5.31 6.18
N ARG A 99 -15.05 5.15 5.70
CA ARG A 99 -14.02 6.20 5.65
C ARG A 99 -12.88 5.86 4.70
N VAL A 100 -12.02 6.85 4.44
CA VAL A 100 -10.82 6.72 3.62
C VAL A 100 -9.59 7.13 4.41
N ILE A 101 -8.48 6.36 4.25
CA ILE A 101 -7.19 6.75 4.82
C ILE A 101 -6.15 6.93 3.71
N LEU A 102 -5.37 7.99 3.81
CA LEU A 102 -4.39 8.38 2.83
C LEU A 102 -3.01 8.51 3.48
N GLN A 103 -1.97 8.12 2.76
CA GLN A 103 -0.59 8.54 3.03
C GLN A 103 -0.18 9.61 2.02
N ASP A 104 0.86 10.39 2.30
CA ASP A 104 1.14 11.62 1.55
C ASP A 104 1.65 11.42 0.11
N PHE A 105 2.25 10.29 -0.24
CA PHE A 105 2.70 10.05 -1.63
C PHE A 105 1.57 9.73 -2.60
N THR A 106 0.46 9.18 -2.10
CA THR A 106 -0.72 8.83 -2.89
C THR A 106 -1.92 9.71 -2.56
N GLY A 107 -1.97 10.27 -1.36
CA GLY A 107 -3.04 11.15 -0.92
C GLY A 107 -2.90 12.58 -1.48
N VAL A 108 -1.68 13.13 -1.58
CA VAL A 108 -1.50 14.46 -2.20
C VAL A 108 -2.07 14.49 -3.62
N PRO A 109 -1.74 13.56 -4.53
CA PRO A 109 -2.36 13.55 -5.86
C PRO A 109 -3.88 13.36 -5.82
N ALA A 110 -4.42 12.55 -4.91
CA ALA A 110 -5.88 12.41 -4.77
C ALA A 110 -6.54 13.75 -4.38
N VAL A 111 -5.96 14.48 -3.43
CA VAL A 111 -6.46 15.82 -3.07
C VAL A 111 -6.26 16.82 -4.21
N VAL A 112 -5.18 16.70 -5.02
CA VAL A 112 -4.97 17.52 -6.24
C VAL A 112 -6.09 17.30 -7.24
N ASP A 113 -6.52 16.06 -7.43
CA ASP A 113 -7.62 15.73 -8.35
C ASP A 113 -8.95 16.27 -7.82
N ILE A 114 -9.23 16.17 -6.52
CA ILE A 114 -10.43 16.81 -5.90
C ILE A 114 -10.40 18.34 -6.09
N ALA A 115 -9.24 18.97 -5.91
CA ALA A 115 -9.09 20.41 -6.14
C ALA A 115 -9.36 20.76 -7.62
N ALA A 116 -8.80 19.98 -8.56
CA ALA A 116 -9.01 20.19 -10.00
C ALA A 116 -10.46 19.91 -10.44
N LEU A 117 -11.15 18.94 -9.81
CA LEU A 117 -12.57 18.71 -10.04
C LEU A 117 -13.42 19.91 -9.61
N ARG A 118 -13.02 20.67 -8.56
CA ARG A 118 -13.68 21.94 -8.21
C ARG A 118 -13.55 22.98 -9.31
N ASP A 119 -12.34 23.11 -9.90
CA ASP A 119 -12.14 24.00 -11.07
C ASP A 119 -12.99 23.55 -12.27
N ALA A 120 -13.03 22.26 -12.57
CA ALA A 120 -13.85 21.71 -13.64
C ALA A 120 -15.36 21.93 -13.36
N MET A 121 -15.82 21.77 -12.12
CA MET A 121 -17.21 22.07 -11.72
C MET A 121 -17.56 23.52 -12.03
N VAL A 122 -16.70 24.47 -11.67
CA VAL A 122 -16.90 25.90 -11.99
C VAL A 122 -16.92 26.13 -13.50
N ALA A 123 -16.04 25.48 -14.27
CA ALA A 123 -16.02 25.58 -15.72
C ALA A 123 -17.31 25.06 -16.37
N MET A 124 -17.97 24.07 -15.76
CA MET A 124 -19.29 23.56 -16.15
C MET A 124 -20.45 24.45 -15.65
N GLY A 125 -20.17 25.49 -14.86
CA GLY A 125 -21.18 26.42 -14.31
C GLY A 125 -21.81 25.96 -12.99
N GLY A 126 -21.26 24.91 -12.34
CA GLY A 126 -21.72 24.35 -11.08
C GLY A 126 -21.04 24.98 -9.85
N ASP A 127 -21.49 24.58 -8.67
CA ASP A 127 -20.93 24.99 -7.39
C ASP A 127 -19.75 24.09 -7.01
N PRO A 128 -18.50 24.62 -6.84
CA PRO A 128 -17.34 23.85 -6.46
C PRO A 128 -17.47 23.16 -5.09
N GLU A 129 -18.30 23.67 -4.18
CA GLU A 129 -18.48 23.06 -2.85
C GLU A 129 -19.26 21.74 -2.89
N ARG A 130 -19.90 21.40 -3.99
CA ARG A 130 -20.46 20.05 -4.23
C ARG A 130 -19.38 18.98 -4.35
N VAL A 131 -18.18 19.36 -4.79
CA VAL A 131 -17.02 18.45 -4.86
C VAL A 131 -16.34 18.45 -3.50
N ASN A 132 -16.82 17.61 -2.60
CA ASN A 132 -16.35 17.51 -1.22
C ASN A 132 -16.39 16.05 -0.73
N PRO A 133 -15.47 15.62 0.15
CA PRO A 133 -15.53 14.28 0.74
C PRO A 133 -16.86 14.02 1.46
N GLN A 134 -17.54 12.97 1.05
CA GLN A 134 -18.82 12.50 1.63
C GLN A 134 -18.62 11.57 2.83
N VAL A 135 -17.39 11.08 3.01
CA VAL A 135 -16.97 10.24 4.15
C VAL A 135 -15.73 10.84 4.81
N PRO A 136 -15.47 10.53 6.08
CA PRO A 136 -14.24 10.99 6.74
C PRO A 136 -12.98 10.55 6.00
N VAL A 137 -12.05 11.46 5.78
CA VAL A 137 -10.76 11.26 5.10
C VAL A 137 -9.64 11.74 6.01
N ASP A 138 -8.75 10.83 6.36
CA ASP A 138 -7.55 11.13 7.14
C ASP A 138 -6.29 10.93 6.28
N LEU A 139 -5.50 11.99 6.12
CA LEU A 139 -4.20 11.92 5.48
C LEU A 139 -3.09 12.02 6.53
N VAL A 140 -2.14 11.09 6.51
CA VAL A 140 -0.97 11.14 7.39
C VAL A 140 0.29 11.34 6.56
N VAL A 141 1.10 12.35 6.93
CA VAL A 141 2.39 12.62 6.27
C VAL A 141 3.46 11.75 6.91
N ASP A 142 3.82 10.66 6.23
CA ASP A 142 4.73 9.64 6.76
C ASP A 142 5.64 8.99 5.72
N HIS A 143 5.32 9.09 4.44
CA HIS A 143 6.06 8.46 3.35
C HIS A 143 7.15 9.36 2.75
N SER A 144 7.06 10.67 2.89
CA SER A 144 8.10 11.61 2.44
C SER A 144 9.30 11.71 3.38
N VAL A 145 9.18 11.20 4.61
CA VAL A 145 10.26 11.22 5.62
C VAL A 145 11.44 10.37 5.16
N GLN A 146 12.62 10.99 5.05
CA GLN A 146 13.86 10.36 4.56
C GLN A 146 14.95 10.35 5.62
N VAL A 147 15.79 9.30 5.63
CA VAL A 147 16.96 9.18 6.53
C VAL A 147 18.17 9.86 5.87
N ASP A 148 18.15 11.19 5.78
CA ASP A 148 19.31 11.96 5.30
C ASP A 148 20.46 11.89 6.31
N VAL A 149 20.13 12.02 7.60
CA VAL A 149 21.09 11.88 8.72
C VAL A 149 20.79 10.59 9.46
N SER A 150 21.81 9.72 9.55
CA SER A 150 21.66 8.39 10.21
C SER A 150 21.58 8.50 11.73
N GLY A 151 21.07 7.45 12.39
CA GLY A 151 20.95 7.37 13.84
C GLY A 151 22.27 7.40 14.62
N ARG A 152 23.43 7.38 13.94
CA ARG A 152 24.73 7.59 14.59
C ARG A 152 24.97 9.03 15.05
N PHE A 153 24.18 9.98 14.52
CA PHE A 153 24.40 11.40 14.79
C PHE A 153 23.37 11.92 15.81
N PRO A 154 23.80 12.54 16.91
CA PRO A 154 22.89 13.20 17.83
C PRO A 154 22.04 14.28 17.11
N GLY A 155 20.75 14.32 17.41
CA GLY A 155 19.83 15.28 16.77
C GLY A 155 19.42 14.91 15.34
N ALA A 156 19.67 13.68 14.88
CA ALA A 156 19.28 13.21 13.54
C ALA A 156 17.80 13.44 13.25
N ARG A 157 16.90 13.19 14.21
CA ARG A 157 15.46 13.39 14.06
C ARG A 157 15.11 14.83 13.72
N GLU A 158 15.61 15.78 14.50
CA GLU A 158 15.34 17.21 14.29
C GLU A 158 15.86 17.68 12.94
N ARG A 159 17.07 17.24 12.58
CA ARG A 159 17.68 17.61 11.30
C ARG A 159 16.94 17.01 10.11
N ASN A 160 16.55 15.75 10.18
CA ASN A 160 15.73 15.13 9.13
C ASN A 160 14.37 15.80 8.99
N LEU A 161 13.72 16.19 10.10
CA LEU A 161 12.46 16.92 10.08
C LEU A 161 12.61 18.33 9.48
N GLU A 162 13.71 19.05 9.75
CA GLU A 162 14.01 20.33 9.10
C GLU A 162 14.12 20.16 7.59
N ILE A 163 14.91 19.20 7.13
CA ILE A 163 15.09 18.89 5.70
C ILE A 163 13.76 18.51 5.06
N GLU A 164 12.94 17.75 5.77
CA GLU A 164 11.60 17.34 5.33
C GLU A 164 10.72 18.55 5.04
N TYR A 165 10.62 19.52 5.98
CA TYR A 165 9.84 20.74 5.78
C TYR A 165 10.42 21.63 4.67
N GLU A 166 11.73 21.80 4.60
CA GLU A 166 12.39 22.57 3.54
C GLU A 166 12.07 21.98 2.15
N ARG A 167 12.16 20.66 2.02
CA ARG A 167 12.02 19.92 0.77
C ARG A 167 10.57 19.85 0.26
N ASN A 168 9.59 19.77 1.17
CA ASN A 168 8.20 19.50 0.83
C ASN A 168 7.23 20.67 1.12
N LEU A 169 7.73 21.87 1.34
CA LEU A 169 6.91 23.02 1.75
C LEU A 169 5.76 23.33 0.78
N GLU A 170 5.96 23.18 -0.54
CA GLU A 170 4.91 23.39 -1.55
C GLU A 170 3.74 22.41 -1.35
N ARG A 171 4.05 21.13 -1.10
CA ARG A 171 3.05 20.09 -0.83
C ARG A 171 2.28 20.40 0.47
N TYR A 172 2.97 20.88 1.49
CA TYR A 172 2.37 21.16 2.79
C TYR A 172 1.46 22.39 2.76
N LYS A 173 1.80 23.42 1.98
CA LYS A 173 0.90 24.55 1.71
C LYS A 173 -0.40 24.07 1.06
N PHE A 174 -0.29 23.17 0.09
CA PHE A 174 -1.45 22.59 -0.58
C PHE A 174 -2.32 21.76 0.39
N LEU A 175 -1.71 20.88 1.20
CA LEU A 175 -2.46 20.11 2.20
C LEU A 175 -3.12 20.98 3.27
N LYS A 176 -2.49 22.09 3.65
CA LYS A 176 -3.11 23.09 4.56
C LYS A 176 -4.32 23.74 3.94
N TRP A 177 -4.28 24.08 2.64
CA TRP A 177 -5.46 24.52 1.91
C TRP A 177 -6.56 23.45 1.94
N GLY A 178 -6.26 22.21 1.61
CA GLY A 178 -7.21 21.10 1.63
C GLY A 178 -7.87 20.93 3.01
N GLN A 179 -7.08 20.99 4.09
CA GLN A 179 -7.58 20.91 5.47
C GLN A 179 -8.55 22.03 5.84
N GLN A 180 -8.46 23.19 5.20
CA GLN A 180 -9.33 24.35 5.47
C GLN A 180 -10.53 24.45 4.53
N SER A 181 -10.42 23.87 3.34
CA SER A 181 -11.37 24.06 2.24
C SER A 181 -12.23 22.83 1.95
N LEU A 182 -11.82 21.66 2.44
CA LEU A 182 -12.56 20.42 2.29
C LEU A 182 -13.18 20.02 3.62
N ASP A 183 -14.48 19.77 3.61
CA ASP A 183 -15.17 19.14 4.74
C ASP A 183 -14.72 17.67 4.86
N ASN A 184 -14.85 17.08 6.06
CA ASN A 184 -14.47 15.71 6.35
C ASN A 184 -13.01 15.33 6.03
N PHE A 185 -12.11 16.29 5.84
CA PHE A 185 -10.71 16.07 5.55
C PHE A 185 -9.79 16.53 6.69
N ARG A 186 -8.92 15.64 7.16
CA ARG A 186 -7.90 15.96 8.17
C ARG A 186 -6.53 15.57 7.66
N ALA A 187 -5.50 16.36 7.98
CA ALA A 187 -4.11 16.07 7.68
C ALA A 187 -3.27 16.02 8.97
N VAL A 188 -2.64 14.87 9.21
CA VAL A 188 -1.67 14.67 10.29
C VAL A 188 -0.30 15.11 9.80
N PRO A 189 0.36 16.05 10.49
CA PRO A 189 1.65 16.61 10.07
C PRO A 189 2.81 15.59 10.08
N PRO A 190 3.92 15.90 9.39
CA PRO A 190 5.13 15.08 9.47
C PRO A 190 5.66 14.94 10.90
N GLY A 191 6.28 13.80 11.19
CA GLY A 191 6.87 13.53 12.49
C GLY A 191 5.88 13.12 13.58
N ARG A 192 4.63 12.79 13.22
CA ARG A 192 3.59 12.38 14.16
C ARG A 192 3.38 10.87 14.25
N GLY A 193 3.70 10.12 13.20
CA GLY A 193 3.60 8.66 13.14
C GLY A 193 3.43 8.14 11.72
N ILE A 194 3.35 6.82 11.60
CA ILE A 194 3.02 6.11 10.35
C ILE A 194 1.51 5.93 10.26
N VAL A 195 0.95 6.17 9.08
CA VAL A 195 -0.50 6.14 8.81
C VAL A 195 -1.21 4.93 9.40
N HIS A 196 -0.66 3.72 9.24
CA HIS A 196 -1.34 2.50 9.67
C HIS A 196 -1.28 2.31 11.20
N GLN A 197 -0.20 2.75 11.84
CA GLN A 197 -0.10 2.72 13.31
C GLN A 197 -0.96 3.83 13.93
N VAL A 198 -0.97 5.02 13.36
CA VAL A 198 -1.89 6.12 13.77
C VAL A 198 -3.35 5.68 13.61
N ASN A 199 -3.67 4.96 12.52
CA ASN A 199 -4.99 4.40 12.31
C ASN A 199 -5.34 3.38 13.41
N LEU A 200 -4.45 2.43 13.67
CA LEU A 200 -4.64 1.39 14.68
C LEU A 200 -4.82 1.97 16.10
N GLU A 201 -3.96 2.93 16.46
CA GLU A 201 -3.88 3.46 17.83
C GLU A 201 -4.88 4.59 18.12
N TRP A 202 -5.34 5.33 17.09
CA TRP A 202 -6.13 6.55 17.29
C TRP A 202 -7.34 6.72 16.38
N ILE A 203 -7.20 6.55 15.04
CA ILE A 203 -8.29 6.91 14.11
C ILE A 203 -9.43 5.88 14.17
N ALA A 204 -9.11 4.58 14.16
CA ALA A 204 -10.10 3.52 14.06
C ALA A 204 -10.97 3.42 15.32
N SER A 205 -12.28 3.30 15.12
CA SER A 205 -13.29 3.24 16.19
C SER A 205 -13.87 1.83 16.42
N VAL A 206 -13.57 0.86 15.53
CA VAL A 206 -14.13 -0.50 15.46
C VAL A 206 -15.62 -0.51 15.11
N ALA A 207 -16.43 0.29 15.76
CA ALA A 207 -17.79 0.66 15.38
C ALA A 207 -18.08 2.07 15.88
N ARG A 208 -19.00 2.76 15.24
CA ARG A 208 -19.33 4.15 15.59
C ARG A 208 -20.75 4.52 15.20
N GLU A 209 -21.24 5.60 15.76
CA GLU A 209 -22.43 6.26 15.26
C GLU A 209 -22.11 7.14 14.05
N ASP A 210 -22.92 7.03 13.02
CA ASP A 210 -22.81 7.78 11.78
C ASP A 210 -24.24 8.14 11.31
N GLU A 211 -24.54 9.43 11.18
CA GLU A 211 -25.88 9.92 10.79
C GLU A 211 -27.03 9.31 11.59
N GLY A 212 -26.82 9.06 12.89
CA GLY A 212 -27.85 8.49 13.78
C GLY A 212 -27.96 6.97 13.75
N LEU A 213 -27.09 6.28 13.00
CA LEU A 213 -27.01 4.82 12.96
C LEU A 213 -25.65 4.34 13.50
N TRP A 214 -25.64 3.29 14.29
CA TRP A 214 -24.43 2.56 14.62
C TRP A 214 -24.05 1.64 13.47
N ILE A 215 -22.77 1.72 13.07
CA ILE A 215 -22.20 1.01 11.94
C ILE A 215 -20.84 0.40 12.30
N PRO A 216 -20.41 -0.70 11.65
CA PRO A 216 -19.04 -1.17 11.74
C PRO A 216 -18.10 -0.12 11.12
N ASP A 217 -16.94 0.09 11.73
CA ASP A 217 -15.87 0.84 11.09
C ASP A 217 -15.28 0.01 9.96
N THR A 218 -15.28 0.56 8.76
CA THR A 218 -14.70 -0.05 7.55
C THR A 218 -13.97 1.00 6.75
N LEU A 219 -12.90 0.62 6.05
CA LEU A 219 -12.15 1.62 5.30
C LEU A 219 -11.48 1.07 4.05
N VAL A 220 -11.15 1.99 3.17
CA VAL A 220 -10.12 1.77 2.14
C VAL A 220 -9.01 2.80 2.31
N GLY A 221 -7.83 2.47 1.80
CA GLY A 221 -6.71 3.38 1.86
C GLY A 221 -5.83 3.32 0.62
N THR A 222 -5.12 4.40 0.35
CA THR A 222 -4.23 4.48 -0.81
C THR A 222 -2.86 3.82 -0.60
N ASP A 223 -2.74 3.01 0.45
CA ASP A 223 -1.55 2.19 0.70
C ASP A 223 -1.93 0.71 0.86
N SER A 224 -1.10 -0.18 0.35
CA SER A 224 -1.34 -1.62 0.41
C SER A 224 -1.40 -2.17 1.85
N HIS A 225 -0.68 -1.54 2.81
CA HIS A 225 -0.68 -1.95 4.22
C HIS A 225 -1.84 -1.36 5.04
N THR A 226 -2.82 -0.73 4.40
CA THR A 226 -4.12 -0.42 5.01
C THR A 226 -4.72 -1.65 5.69
N THR A 227 -4.39 -2.83 5.16
CA THR A 227 -4.80 -4.14 5.70
C THR A 227 -4.39 -4.37 7.16
N MET A 228 -3.44 -3.63 7.72
CA MET A 228 -3.04 -3.74 9.13
C MET A 228 -4.23 -3.61 10.10
N ILE A 229 -5.21 -2.81 9.73
CA ILE A 229 -6.38 -2.52 10.56
C ILE A 229 -7.27 -3.74 10.80
N ASN A 230 -7.19 -4.75 9.93
CA ASN A 230 -7.94 -5.99 10.10
C ASN A 230 -7.51 -6.78 11.36
N GLY A 231 -6.31 -6.51 11.89
CA GLY A 231 -5.90 -7.03 13.19
C GLY A 231 -6.74 -6.51 14.36
N LEU A 232 -7.37 -5.33 14.20
CA LEU A 232 -8.31 -4.73 15.16
C LEU A 232 -9.76 -5.21 14.95
N GLY A 233 -10.01 -6.00 13.89
CA GLY A 233 -11.35 -6.42 13.50
C GLY A 233 -12.12 -5.37 12.69
N VAL A 234 -11.42 -4.39 12.12
CA VAL A 234 -11.95 -3.42 11.18
C VAL A 234 -11.67 -3.89 9.77
N LEU A 235 -12.69 -4.06 8.94
CA LEU A 235 -12.51 -4.53 7.57
C LEU A 235 -11.94 -3.40 6.72
N GLY A 236 -10.74 -3.63 6.13
CA GLY A 236 -10.09 -2.61 5.33
C GLY A 236 -8.97 -3.14 4.45
N TRP A 237 -8.77 -2.51 3.28
CA TRP A 237 -7.71 -2.87 2.34
C TRP A 237 -7.23 -1.70 1.49
N GLY A 238 -6.13 -1.93 0.78
CA GLY A 238 -5.55 -0.96 -0.15
C GLY A 238 -6.28 -0.91 -1.49
N VAL A 239 -6.53 0.29 -1.98
CA VAL A 239 -7.13 0.59 -3.28
C VAL A 239 -6.25 1.55 -4.08
N GLY A 240 -6.58 1.77 -5.35
CA GLY A 240 -5.99 2.82 -6.17
C GLY A 240 -6.40 4.22 -5.71
N GLY A 241 -5.60 5.25 -6.05
CA GLY A 241 -5.96 6.64 -5.78
C GLY A 241 -7.33 7.00 -6.36
N ILE A 242 -7.59 6.60 -7.59
CA ILE A 242 -8.84 6.85 -8.31
C ILE A 242 -10.05 6.19 -7.62
N GLU A 243 -9.90 4.95 -7.14
CA GLU A 243 -10.95 4.28 -6.37
C GLU A 243 -11.19 4.97 -5.02
N ALA A 244 -10.12 5.42 -4.35
CA ALA A 244 -10.24 6.19 -3.12
C ALA A 244 -10.94 7.54 -3.35
N GLU A 245 -10.61 8.25 -4.44
CA GLU A 245 -11.24 9.48 -4.86
C GLU A 245 -12.75 9.29 -5.12
N ALA A 246 -13.12 8.18 -5.77
CA ALA A 246 -14.53 7.83 -6.00
C ALA A 246 -15.27 7.61 -4.67
N VAL A 247 -14.67 6.89 -3.72
CA VAL A 247 -15.24 6.68 -2.38
C VAL A 247 -15.34 8.00 -1.61
N MET A 248 -14.32 8.85 -1.69
CA MET A 248 -14.39 10.20 -1.11
C MET A 248 -15.60 10.98 -1.63
N LEU A 249 -15.96 10.78 -2.90
CA LEU A 249 -17.09 11.43 -3.56
C LEU A 249 -18.41 10.63 -3.46
N GLY A 250 -18.50 9.65 -2.54
CA GLY A 250 -19.72 8.94 -2.21
C GLY A 250 -20.05 7.74 -3.11
N GLN A 251 -19.15 7.34 -4.01
CA GLN A 251 -19.38 6.18 -4.87
C GLN A 251 -18.99 4.87 -4.16
N PRO A 252 -19.76 3.77 -4.32
CA PRO A 252 -19.33 2.46 -3.87
C PRO A 252 -18.17 1.93 -4.73
N ILE A 253 -17.38 1.02 -4.15
CA ILE A 253 -16.43 0.19 -4.90
C ILE A 253 -17.18 -1.05 -5.38
N TYR A 254 -17.06 -1.37 -6.66
CA TYR A 254 -17.57 -2.62 -7.22
C TYR A 254 -16.48 -3.69 -7.20
N MET A 255 -16.81 -4.85 -6.64
CA MET A 255 -15.85 -5.95 -6.49
C MET A 255 -16.56 -7.30 -6.60
N LEU A 256 -15.81 -8.32 -6.98
CA LEU A 256 -16.35 -9.68 -6.90
C LEU A 256 -16.58 -10.07 -5.43
N LEU A 257 -17.72 -10.70 -5.13
CA LEU A 257 -17.99 -11.27 -3.81
C LEU A 257 -16.85 -12.22 -3.45
N PRO A 258 -16.10 -11.96 -2.35
CA PRO A 258 -14.83 -12.64 -2.11
C PRO A 258 -15.00 -14.12 -1.74
N GLU A 259 -14.10 -14.96 -2.28
CA GLU A 259 -13.79 -16.23 -1.66
C GLU A 259 -13.06 -15.98 -0.34
N VAL A 260 -13.32 -16.81 0.68
CA VAL A 260 -12.69 -16.67 2.00
C VAL A 260 -11.88 -17.92 2.34
N VAL A 261 -10.59 -17.71 2.63
CA VAL A 261 -9.69 -18.75 3.15
C VAL A 261 -9.71 -18.70 4.67
N GLY A 262 -10.19 -19.76 5.32
CA GLY A 262 -10.08 -19.92 6.77
C GLY A 262 -8.63 -20.29 7.15
N PHE A 263 -8.00 -19.54 8.06
CA PHE A 263 -6.68 -19.86 8.56
C PHE A 263 -6.73 -20.19 10.05
N GLU A 264 -6.64 -21.48 10.37
CA GLU A 264 -6.70 -21.95 11.74
C GLU A 264 -5.34 -21.83 12.43
N LEU A 265 -5.32 -21.17 13.60
CA LEU A 265 -4.16 -21.07 14.46
C LEU A 265 -4.37 -21.94 15.70
N THR A 266 -3.39 -22.78 16.02
CA THR A 266 -3.44 -23.67 17.18
C THR A 266 -2.12 -23.59 17.97
N GLY A 267 -2.14 -24.02 19.24
CA GLY A 267 -0.94 -24.02 20.09
C GLY A 267 -0.48 -22.61 20.47
N SER A 268 0.80 -22.49 20.80
CA SER A 268 1.45 -21.23 21.20
C SER A 268 2.89 -21.18 20.71
N LEU A 269 3.43 -19.96 20.52
CA LEU A 269 4.82 -19.75 20.12
C LEU A 269 5.80 -20.30 21.18
N GLN A 270 6.92 -20.83 20.70
CA GLN A 270 8.01 -21.28 21.57
C GLN A 270 8.84 -20.09 22.09
N PRO A 271 9.50 -20.22 23.26
CA PRO A 271 10.41 -19.18 23.76
C PRO A 271 11.44 -18.75 22.72
N GLY A 272 11.66 -17.44 22.61
CA GLY A 272 12.59 -16.83 21.65
C GLY A 272 12.08 -16.67 20.22
N VAL A 273 10.86 -17.13 19.92
CA VAL A 273 10.17 -16.91 18.63
C VAL A 273 9.33 -15.65 18.71
N THR A 274 9.42 -14.81 17.69
CA THR A 274 8.74 -13.51 17.65
C THR A 274 7.48 -13.52 16.78
N ALA A 275 6.63 -12.51 16.94
CA ALA A 275 5.49 -12.26 16.04
C ALA A 275 5.92 -12.14 14.57
N THR A 276 7.10 -11.59 14.29
CA THR A 276 7.68 -11.50 12.96
C THR A 276 7.91 -12.88 12.35
N ASP A 277 8.50 -13.82 13.14
CA ASP A 277 8.76 -15.19 12.68
C ASP A 277 7.47 -15.92 12.33
N MET A 278 6.44 -15.78 13.16
CA MET A 278 5.11 -16.31 12.93
C MET A 278 4.51 -15.72 11.64
N THR A 279 4.57 -14.41 11.49
CA THR A 279 4.04 -13.72 10.31
C THR A 279 4.73 -14.18 9.04
N LEU A 280 6.05 -14.33 9.02
CA LEU A 280 6.79 -14.85 7.87
C LEU A 280 6.37 -16.29 7.50
N ARG A 281 6.05 -17.12 8.50
CA ARG A 281 5.54 -18.48 8.26
C ARG A 281 4.13 -18.44 7.66
N VAL A 282 3.24 -17.61 8.18
CA VAL A 282 1.89 -17.39 7.63
C VAL A 282 1.97 -16.90 6.17
N VAL A 283 2.83 -15.89 5.91
CA VAL A 283 3.06 -15.34 4.55
C VAL A 283 3.50 -16.43 3.58
N GLN A 284 4.46 -17.27 3.98
CA GLN A 284 4.91 -18.39 3.16
C GLN A 284 3.77 -19.34 2.82
N MET A 285 3.01 -19.80 3.82
CA MET A 285 1.92 -20.77 3.64
C MET A 285 0.81 -20.23 2.74
N LEU A 286 0.36 -19.00 2.97
CA LEU A 286 -0.69 -18.36 2.18
C LEU A 286 -0.25 -18.09 0.73
N ARG A 287 1.02 -17.70 0.55
CA ARG A 287 1.57 -17.51 -0.80
C ARG A 287 1.67 -18.82 -1.59
N GLU A 288 2.07 -19.90 -0.93
CA GLU A 288 2.10 -21.24 -1.50
C GLU A 288 0.69 -21.76 -1.81
N HIS A 289 -0.30 -21.44 -0.97
CA HIS A 289 -1.71 -21.80 -1.19
C HIS A 289 -2.35 -21.05 -2.36
N GLY A 290 -1.94 -19.82 -2.61
CA GLY A 290 -2.49 -18.98 -3.68
C GLY A 290 -3.81 -18.30 -3.27
N CYS A 291 -3.73 -17.24 -2.49
CA CYS A 291 -4.88 -16.48 -1.99
C CYS A 291 -5.07 -15.12 -2.67
N VAL A 292 -4.56 -14.94 -3.88
CA VAL A 292 -4.68 -13.67 -4.62
C VAL A 292 -6.16 -13.33 -4.87
N GLY A 293 -6.55 -12.12 -4.47
CA GLY A 293 -7.91 -11.61 -4.61
C GLY A 293 -8.92 -12.18 -3.60
N ARG A 294 -8.49 -13.06 -2.68
CA ARG A 294 -9.32 -13.66 -1.63
C ARG A 294 -9.21 -12.88 -0.32
N PHE A 295 -10.19 -13.07 0.54
CA PHE A 295 -10.08 -12.73 1.95
C PHE A 295 -9.46 -13.91 2.70
N VAL A 296 -8.69 -13.61 3.74
CA VAL A 296 -8.24 -14.59 4.72
C VAL A 296 -8.87 -14.24 6.06
N GLU A 297 -9.56 -15.19 6.70
CA GLU A 297 -10.15 -14.99 8.03
C GLU A 297 -9.48 -15.94 9.02
N PHE A 298 -8.90 -15.38 10.07
CA PHE A 298 -8.16 -16.13 11.09
C PHE A 298 -9.09 -16.62 12.18
N HIS A 299 -8.92 -17.88 12.58
CA HIS A 299 -9.72 -18.52 13.61
C HIS A 299 -8.90 -19.58 14.39
N GLY A 300 -9.52 -20.24 15.36
CA GLY A 300 -8.92 -21.33 16.11
C GLY A 300 -8.40 -20.95 17.50
N SER A 301 -8.06 -21.96 18.30
CA SER A 301 -7.70 -21.82 19.72
C SER A 301 -6.41 -21.03 19.97
N GLY A 302 -5.55 -20.88 18.95
CA GLY A 302 -4.32 -20.10 19.06
C GLY A 302 -4.56 -18.58 19.09
N LEU A 303 -5.75 -18.09 18.68
CA LEU A 303 -6.05 -16.65 18.66
C LEU A 303 -5.99 -16.02 20.05
N SER A 304 -6.47 -16.72 21.08
CA SER A 304 -6.48 -16.20 22.45
C SER A 304 -5.09 -15.98 23.03
N GLY A 305 -4.05 -16.61 22.44
CA GLY A 305 -2.65 -16.43 22.82
C GLY A 305 -1.95 -15.28 22.10
N LEU A 306 -2.59 -14.67 21.09
CA LEU A 306 -2.01 -13.58 20.32
C LEU A 306 -2.50 -12.22 20.81
N SER A 307 -1.55 -11.35 21.14
CA SER A 307 -1.85 -9.94 21.39
C SER A 307 -2.41 -9.26 20.13
N LEU A 308 -3.10 -8.15 20.30
CA LEU A 308 -3.59 -7.39 19.14
C LEU A 308 -2.45 -6.92 18.19
N PRO A 309 -1.30 -6.43 18.69
CA PRO A 309 -0.16 -6.12 17.84
C PRO A 309 0.37 -7.31 17.05
N ASP A 310 0.30 -8.55 17.57
CA ASP A 310 0.67 -9.76 16.80
C ASP A 310 -0.27 -9.97 15.60
N ARG A 311 -1.58 -9.83 15.84
CA ARG A 311 -2.62 -9.90 14.78
C ARG A 311 -2.43 -8.81 13.73
N ALA A 312 -2.16 -7.58 14.17
CA ALA A 312 -1.90 -6.44 13.30
C ALA A 312 -0.66 -6.67 12.42
N THR A 313 0.39 -7.32 12.94
CA THR A 313 1.59 -7.69 12.19
C THR A 313 1.25 -8.67 11.05
N ILE A 314 0.42 -9.69 11.32
CA ILE A 314 -0.04 -10.64 10.29
C ILE A 314 -0.92 -9.95 9.25
N ALA A 315 -1.91 -9.17 9.70
CA ALA A 315 -2.84 -8.46 8.85
C ALA A 315 -2.14 -7.44 7.94
N ASN A 316 -1.10 -6.78 8.45
CA ASN A 316 -0.28 -5.82 7.70
C ASN A 316 0.35 -6.45 6.45
N MET A 317 0.77 -7.71 6.52
CA MET A 317 1.44 -8.40 5.43
C MET A 317 0.48 -9.09 4.44
N ALA A 318 -0.80 -8.75 4.42
CA ALA A 318 -1.75 -9.28 3.43
C ALA A 318 -1.28 -9.07 1.97
N PRO A 319 -0.73 -7.92 1.57
CA PRO A 319 -0.19 -7.75 0.23
C PRO A 319 0.95 -8.72 -0.11
N GLU A 320 1.80 -9.06 0.87
CA GLU A 320 2.94 -9.94 0.69
C GLU A 320 2.50 -11.40 0.47
N TYR A 321 1.45 -11.86 1.15
CA TYR A 321 0.88 -13.17 0.85
C TYR A 321 -0.15 -13.17 -0.29
N GLY A 322 -0.56 -11.98 -0.76
CA GLY A 322 -1.36 -11.80 -1.97
C GLY A 322 -2.88 -11.71 -1.72
N ALA A 323 -3.34 -11.72 -0.48
CA ALA A 323 -4.76 -11.58 -0.17
C ALA A 323 -5.22 -10.12 -0.22
N THR A 324 -6.52 -9.91 -0.39
CA THR A 324 -7.13 -8.59 -0.26
C THR A 324 -7.05 -8.08 1.17
N CYS A 325 -7.31 -8.95 2.15
CA CYS A 325 -7.13 -8.68 3.59
C CYS A 325 -6.88 -9.97 4.38
N GLY A 326 -6.36 -9.80 5.61
CA GLY A 326 -6.21 -10.87 6.59
C GLY A 326 -6.94 -10.47 7.87
N PHE A 327 -8.18 -10.89 7.99
CA PHE A 327 -9.15 -10.41 8.96
C PHE A 327 -9.13 -11.24 10.25
N PHE A 328 -9.13 -10.54 11.37
CA PHE A 328 -9.31 -11.10 12.71
C PHE A 328 -10.64 -10.61 13.28
N PRO A 329 -11.56 -11.49 13.65
CA PRO A 329 -12.82 -11.09 14.29
C PRO A 329 -12.58 -10.30 15.58
N VAL A 330 -13.47 -9.34 15.87
CA VAL A 330 -13.44 -8.58 17.11
C VAL A 330 -13.76 -9.50 18.29
N ASP A 331 -12.86 -9.53 19.26
CA ASP A 331 -12.98 -10.29 20.49
C ASP A 331 -12.57 -9.47 21.73
N GLN A 332 -12.41 -10.12 22.88
CA GLN A 332 -12.00 -9.44 24.11
C GLN A 332 -10.62 -8.77 23.97
N ALA A 333 -9.66 -9.36 23.23
CA ALA A 333 -8.34 -8.75 23.03
C ALA A 333 -8.42 -7.43 22.23
N THR A 334 -9.36 -7.30 21.31
CA THR A 334 -9.65 -6.03 20.63
C THR A 334 -10.12 -4.97 21.64
N LEU A 335 -11.08 -5.31 22.52
CA LEU A 335 -11.62 -4.38 23.51
C LEU A 335 -10.54 -3.95 24.51
N ASP A 336 -9.72 -4.89 24.98
CA ASP A 336 -8.59 -4.62 25.88
C ASP A 336 -7.57 -3.66 25.24
N TYR A 337 -7.28 -3.83 23.96
CA TYR A 337 -6.40 -2.93 23.22
C TYR A 337 -7.02 -1.54 23.02
N MET A 338 -8.32 -1.45 22.76
CA MET A 338 -9.02 -0.17 22.70
C MET A 338 -8.89 0.60 24.02
N LEU A 339 -9.05 -0.06 25.16
CA LEU A 339 -8.83 0.55 26.47
C LEU A 339 -7.36 0.94 26.68
N LEU A 340 -6.41 0.09 26.29
CA LEU A 340 -4.98 0.39 26.37
C LEU A 340 -4.60 1.61 25.52
N SER A 341 -5.17 1.73 24.33
CA SER A 341 -4.93 2.86 23.42
C SER A 341 -5.82 4.08 23.73
N ALA A 342 -6.31 4.16 24.98
CA ALA A 342 -7.04 5.29 25.54
C ALA A 342 -8.37 5.66 24.87
N ARG A 343 -9.06 4.70 24.20
CA ARG A 343 -10.46 4.91 23.81
C ARG A 343 -11.33 4.98 25.07
N GLU A 344 -12.35 5.84 25.00
CA GLU A 344 -13.25 6.05 26.13
C GLU A 344 -13.95 4.73 26.54
N PRO A 345 -13.93 4.34 27.83
CA PRO A 345 -14.51 3.08 28.28
C PRO A 345 -16.00 2.90 27.93
N SER A 346 -16.78 3.98 27.92
CA SER A 346 -18.19 3.96 27.49
C SER A 346 -18.30 3.56 26.01
N HIS A 347 -17.46 4.13 25.14
CA HIS A 347 -17.43 3.76 23.73
C HIS A 347 -17.03 2.28 23.53
N VAL A 348 -16.04 1.80 24.26
CA VAL A 348 -15.63 0.38 24.16
C VAL A 348 -16.76 -0.58 24.57
N GLU A 349 -17.52 -0.22 25.64
CA GLU A 349 -18.70 -0.98 26.04
C GLU A 349 -19.82 -0.92 24.98
N ASP A 350 -20.04 0.22 24.36
CA ASP A 350 -21.05 0.40 23.31
C ASP A 350 -20.67 -0.39 22.05
N VAL A 351 -19.40 -0.40 21.66
CA VAL A 351 -18.87 -1.27 20.58
C VAL A 351 -19.17 -2.73 20.87
N LYS A 352 -18.90 -3.21 22.08
CA LYS A 352 -19.20 -4.60 22.46
C LYS A 352 -20.68 -4.93 22.32
N ARG A 353 -21.55 -4.05 22.84
CA ARG A 353 -23.02 -4.24 22.79
C ARG A 353 -23.53 -4.25 21.36
N TYR A 354 -23.08 -3.29 20.55
CA TYR A 354 -23.45 -3.21 19.14
C TYR A 354 -23.04 -4.47 18.37
N LEU A 355 -21.76 -4.86 18.45
CA LEU A 355 -21.24 -6.03 17.73
C LEU A 355 -21.87 -7.33 18.20
N SER A 356 -22.24 -7.42 19.50
CA SER A 356 -22.99 -8.58 20.03
C SER A 356 -24.41 -8.61 19.47
N ALA A 357 -25.07 -7.44 19.36
CA ALA A 357 -26.41 -7.35 18.77
C ALA A 357 -26.42 -7.71 17.27
N GLN A 358 -25.33 -7.37 16.55
CA GLN A 358 -25.13 -7.70 15.14
C GLN A 358 -24.66 -9.15 14.91
N GLY A 359 -24.24 -9.89 15.94
CA GLY A 359 -23.62 -11.21 15.75
C GLY A 359 -22.23 -11.14 15.10
N LEU A 360 -21.50 -10.03 15.31
CA LEU A 360 -20.14 -9.78 14.80
C LEU A 360 -19.06 -9.91 15.90
N PHE A 361 -19.44 -9.96 17.18
CA PHE A 361 -18.51 -10.19 18.28
C PHE A 361 -18.16 -11.68 18.38
N HIS A 362 -16.86 -11.99 18.46
CA HIS A 362 -16.34 -13.35 18.51
C HIS A 362 -15.99 -13.74 19.95
N ASP A 363 -16.46 -14.92 20.37
CA ASP A 363 -16.09 -15.56 21.64
C ASP A 363 -16.02 -17.09 21.47
N ASP A 364 -15.71 -17.81 22.55
CA ASP A 364 -15.59 -19.27 22.56
C ASP A 364 -16.89 -20.01 22.14
N SER A 365 -18.04 -19.35 22.16
CA SER A 365 -19.33 -19.91 21.74
C SER A 365 -19.64 -19.66 20.28
N THR A 366 -18.89 -18.80 19.60
CA THR A 366 -19.11 -18.43 18.21
C THR A 366 -18.82 -19.63 17.28
N PRO A 367 -19.81 -20.10 16.49
CA PRO A 367 -19.57 -21.19 15.55
C PRO A 367 -18.50 -20.81 14.51
N THR A 368 -17.66 -21.78 14.16
CA THR A 368 -16.73 -21.60 13.03
C THR A 368 -17.53 -21.56 11.73
N PRO A 369 -17.43 -20.49 10.94
CA PRO A 369 -18.13 -20.38 9.67
C PRO A 369 -17.59 -21.35 8.62
N GLU A 370 -18.28 -21.46 7.48
CA GLU A 370 -17.76 -22.17 6.33
C GLU A 370 -16.74 -21.30 5.57
N PHE A 371 -15.73 -21.94 4.99
CA PHE A 371 -14.70 -21.28 4.19
C PHE A 371 -14.56 -21.94 2.82
N THR A 372 -14.14 -21.18 1.81
CA THR A 372 -13.85 -21.70 0.47
C THR A 372 -12.72 -22.74 0.50
N SER A 373 -11.71 -22.51 1.33
CA SER A 373 -10.63 -23.43 1.65
C SER A 373 -10.08 -23.14 3.04
N THR A 374 -9.34 -24.10 3.62
CA THR A 374 -8.78 -23.95 4.96
C THR A 374 -7.31 -24.31 5.01
N LEU A 375 -6.56 -23.59 5.84
CA LEU A 375 -5.20 -23.89 6.24
C LEU A 375 -5.12 -23.97 7.76
N SER A 376 -4.15 -24.68 8.30
CA SER A 376 -3.89 -24.76 9.75
C SER A 376 -2.41 -24.63 10.05
N LEU A 377 -2.07 -23.86 11.11
CA LEU A 377 -0.73 -23.70 11.62
C LEU A 377 -0.70 -23.96 13.12
N ASP A 378 0.09 -24.95 13.54
CA ASP A 378 0.50 -25.10 14.93
C ASP A 378 1.64 -24.13 15.23
N LEU A 379 1.35 -23.13 16.07
CA LEU A 379 2.30 -22.07 16.42
C LEU A 379 3.57 -22.61 17.09
N SER A 380 3.52 -23.80 17.73
CA SER A 380 4.68 -24.43 18.34
C SER A 380 5.75 -24.88 17.32
N THR A 381 5.39 -24.96 16.03
CA THR A 381 6.29 -25.33 14.94
C THR A 381 7.03 -24.18 14.28
N VAL A 382 6.72 -22.95 14.70
CA VAL A 382 7.37 -21.74 14.15
C VAL A 382 8.79 -21.63 14.70
N GLU A 383 9.73 -21.26 13.84
CA GLU A 383 11.14 -21.06 14.18
C GLU A 383 11.63 -19.66 13.76
N PRO A 384 12.65 -19.09 14.43
CA PRO A 384 13.23 -17.80 14.05
C PRO A 384 13.63 -17.75 12.58
N SER A 385 13.28 -16.67 11.90
CA SER A 385 13.38 -16.59 10.43
C SER A 385 13.68 -15.17 9.95
N LEU A 386 14.18 -15.08 8.73
CA LEU A 386 14.24 -13.88 7.92
C LEU A 386 13.47 -14.12 6.61
N ALA A 387 13.28 -13.07 5.81
CA ALA A 387 12.81 -13.22 4.43
C ALA A 387 13.66 -12.37 3.47
N GLY A 388 14.03 -12.96 2.34
CA GLY A 388 14.90 -12.34 1.33
C GLY A 388 15.60 -13.38 0.44
N PRO A 389 16.54 -12.94 -0.40
CA PRO A 389 17.23 -11.64 -0.43
C PRO A 389 16.52 -10.54 -1.20
N LYS A 390 15.41 -10.81 -1.88
CA LYS A 390 14.76 -9.87 -2.80
C LYS A 390 13.24 -9.79 -2.66
N ARG A 391 12.60 -10.71 -1.93
CA ARG A 391 11.15 -10.74 -1.77
C ARG A 391 10.75 -11.06 -0.32
N PRO A 392 9.71 -10.41 0.22
CA PRO A 392 9.31 -10.58 1.62
C PRO A 392 8.62 -11.93 1.92
N GLN A 393 8.18 -12.65 0.88
CA GLN A 393 7.58 -13.98 1.02
C GLN A 393 8.61 -15.13 0.99
N ASP A 394 9.87 -14.84 0.64
CA ASP A 394 10.92 -15.87 0.58
C ASP A 394 11.54 -16.08 1.97
N ARG A 395 10.84 -16.84 2.83
CA ARG A 395 11.27 -17.12 4.20
C ARG A 395 12.52 -18.00 4.22
N VAL A 396 13.47 -17.63 5.06
CA VAL A 396 14.69 -18.38 5.34
C VAL A 396 14.82 -18.60 6.85
N PRO A 397 14.82 -19.83 7.36
CA PRO A 397 15.12 -20.10 8.76
C PRO A 397 16.47 -19.52 9.17
N LEU A 398 16.56 -18.93 10.38
CA LEU A 398 17.80 -18.34 10.88
C LEU A 398 18.94 -19.36 10.90
N SER A 399 18.63 -20.62 11.22
CA SER A 399 19.57 -21.74 11.22
C SER A 399 20.16 -22.06 9.83
N ALA A 400 19.43 -21.73 8.75
CA ALA A 400 19.83 -21.95 7.36
C ALA A 400 20.45 -20.70 6.70
N MET A 401 20.44 -19.54 7.38
CA MET A 401 20.75 -18.25 6.76
C MET A 401 22.15 -18.20 6.14
N LYS A 402 23.17 -18.72 6.82
CA LYS A 402 24.55 -18.76 6.33
C LYS A 402 24.68 -19.58 5.04
N SER A 403 24.07 -20.78 4.99
CA SER A 403 24.11 -21.64 3.81
C SER A 403 23.31 -21.06 2.65
N HIS A 404 22.16 -20.43 2.96
CA HIS A 404 21.35 -19.73 1.99
C HIS A 404 22.10 -18.55 1.36
N TRP A 405 22.75 -17.72 2.17
CA TRP A 405 23.56 -16.59 1.67
C TRP A 405 24.65 -17.06 0.69
N LYS A 406 25.42 -18.09 1.08
CA LYS A 406 26.48 -18.64 0.20
C LYS A 406 25.93 -19.17 -1.12
N ALA A 407 24.80 -19.85 -1.08
CA ALA A 407 24.15 -20.35 -2.29
C ALA A 407 23.63 -19.20 -3.18
N SER A 408 23.00 -18.20 -2.59
CA SER A 408 22.41 -17.05 -3.31
C SER A 408 23.46 -16.19 -3.99
N LEU A 409 24.65 -16.07 -3.42
CA LEU A 409 25.74 -15.26 -3.98
C LEU A 409 26.11 -15.71 -5.41
N ASN A 410 26.21 -17.03 -5.63
CA ASN A 410 26.62 -17.63 -6.89
C ASN A 410 25.46 -18.09 -7.77
N ALA A 411 24.25 -18.21 -7.25
CA ALA A 411 23.09 -18.59 -8.04
C ALA A 411 22.85 -17.61 -9.19
N PRO A 412 22.30 -18.06 -10.34
CA PRO A 412 21.97 -17.17 -11.47
C PRO A 412 21.16 -15.96 -11.02
N ILE A 413 21.36 -14.84 -11.68
CA ILE A 413 20.60 -13.60 -11.40
C ILE A 413 19.10 -13.90 -11.49
N GLY A 414 18.39 -13.62 -10.41
CA GLY A 414 16.95 -13.87 -10.25
C GLY A 414 16.52 -13.54 -8.84
N HIS A 415 15.34 -14.00 -8.44
CA HIS A 415 14.79 -13.69 -7.10
C HIS A 415 15.69 -14.19 -5.96
N GLN A 416 16.37 -15.30 -6.14
CA GLN A 416 17.20 -15.95 -5.11
C GLN A 416 18.71 -15.86 -5.40
N GLY A 417 19.14 -15.22 -6.49
CA GLY A 417 20.53 -15.25 -6.91
C GLY A 417 21.10 -13.89 -7.32
N HIS A 418 22.42 -13.75 -7.12
CA HIS A 418 23.18 -12.53 -7.45
C HIS A 418 24.15 -12.71 -8.62
N GLY A 419 24.41 -13.95 -9.09
CA GLY A 419 25.22 -14.22 -10.27
C GLY A 419 26.70 -13.89 -10.13
N ILE A 420 27.25 -13.92 -8.92
CA ILE A 420 28.67 -13.68 -8.71
C ILE A 420 29.47 -14.93 -9.11
N ASP A 421 30.53 -14.74 -9.92
CA ASP A 421 31.44 -15.82 -10.25
C ASP A 421 32.14 -16.36 -8.98
N PRO A 422 32.18 -17.68 -8.74
CA PRO A 422 32.83 -18.25 -7.56
C PRO A 422 34.27 -17.78 -7.31
N SER A 423 35.02 -17.42 -8.37
CA SER A 423 36.37 -16.86 -8.22
C SER A 423 36.41 -15.48 -7.59
N LEU A 424 35.26 -14.78 -7.51
CA LEU A 424 35.14 -13.43 -6.93
C LEU A 424 34.50 -13.47 -5.53
N ASN A 425 34.22 -14.61 -4.95
CA ASN A 425 33.56 -14.73 -3.64
C ASN A 425 34.28 -14.00 -2.51
N ASP A 426 35.60 -13.89 -2.59
CA ASP A 426 36.46 -13.23 -1.60
C ASP A 426 36.79 -11.78 -1.99
N ALA A 427 36.08 -11.20 -2.98
CA ALA A 427 36.28 -9.81 -3.38
C ALA A 427 36.03 -8.86 -2.20
N SER A 428 36.91 -7.88 -2.05
CA SER A 428 36.84 -6.85 -1.01
C SER A 428 37.39 -5.51 -1.49
N ALA A 429 36.95 -4.42 -0.89
CA ALA A 429 37.44 -3.07 -1.14
C ALA A 429 37.70 -2.36 0.19
N GLU A 430 38.82 -1.61 0.28
CA GLU A 430 39.08 -0.76 1.45
C GLU A 430 38.13 0.45 1.50
N ILE A 431 37.69 0.82 2.69
CA ILE A 431 36.86 2.00 2.89
C ILE A 431 37.78 3.18 3.13
N ALA A 432 37.82 4.16 2.21
CA ALA A 432 38.66 5.33 2.31
C ALA A 432 38.50 6.05 3.65
N GLY A 433 39.59 6.33 4.33
CA GLY A 433 39.58 7.04 5.64
C GLY A 433 39.12 6.20 6.83
N ARG A 434 38.86 4.88 6.67
CA ARG A 434 38.51 3.95 7.76
C ARG A 434 39.47 2.74 7.76
N ASP A 435 39.87 2.28 8.94
CA ASP A 435 40.64 1.02 9.08
C ASP A 435 39.67 -0.17 8.95
N ALA A 436 39.05 -0.29 7.79
CA ALA A 436 38.05 -1.33 7.49
C ALA A 436 37.94 -1.58 5.98
N SER A 437 37.53 -2.77 5.61
CA SER A 437 37.21 -3.16 4.24
C SER A 437 35.81 -3.75 4.14
N LEU A 438 35.16 -3.55 3.01
CA LEU A 438 33.88 -4.20 2.66
C LEU A 438 34.14 -5.46 1.83
N ARG A 439 33.25 -6.44 1.99
CA ARG A 439 33.21 -7.68 1.22
C ARG A 439 31.76 -8.08 0.91
N HIS A 440 31.58 -9.09 0.09
CA HIS A 440 30.24 -9.64 -0.15
C HIS A 440 29.57 -10.05 1.17
N GLY A 441 28.28 -9.68 1.29
CA GLY A 441 27.45 -9.97 2.47
C GLY A 441 27.57 -8.97 3.60
N ASP A 442 28.48 -7.99 3.53
CA ASP A 442 28.54 -6.97 4.56
C ASP A 442 27.24 -6.14 4.56
N ILE A 443 26.73 -5.90 5.76
CA ILE A 443 25.48 -5.17 5.99
C ILE A 443 25.82 -3.69 6.07
N VAL A 444 25.34 -2.90 5.10
CA VAL A 444 25.57 -1.46 5.04
C VAL A 444 24.36 -0.65 5.54
N ILE A 445 23.17 -1.27 5.66
CA ILE A 445 21.95 -0.66 6.23
C ILE A 445 21.36 -1.62 7.26
N ALA A 446 21.07 -1.11 8.46
CA ALA A 446 20.31 -1.81 9.50
C ALA A 446 19.21 -0.87 10.01
N ALA A 447 17.94 -1.21 9.71
CA ALA A 447 16.83 -0.29 9.95
C ALA A 447 15.70 -0.96 10.76
N ILE A 448 15.40 -0.41 11.93
CA ILE A 448 14.17 -0.69 12.66
C ILE A 448 13.14 0.33 12.15
N THR A 449 12.19 -0.12 11.34
CA THR A 449 11.31 0.77 10.56
C THR A 449 10.00 0.07 10.22
N SER A 450 9.03 0.84 9.69
CA SER A 450 7.73 0.38 9.23
C SER A 450 6.71 0.05 10.33
N CYS A 451 5.43 0.21 9.99
CA CYS A 451 4.31 -0.16 10.86
C CYS A 451 4.22 -1.65 11.18
N THR A 452 4.77 -2.54 10.34
CA THR A 452 4.68 -4.00 10.50
C THR A 452 5.13 -4.46 11.88
N ASN A 453 6.33 -4.06 12.28
CA ASN A 453 6.94 -4.51 13.54
C ASN A 453 6.95 -3.44 14.63
N THR A 454 7.00 -2.14 14.28
CA THR A 454 7.12 -1.07 15.28
C THR A 454 5.82 -0.83 16.05
N SER A 455 4.70 -1.36 15.59
CA SER A 455 3.42 -1.38 16.31
C SER A 455 3.38 -2.43 17.43
N ASN A 456 4.35 -3.36 17.47
CA ASN A 456 4.39 -4.44 18.44
C ASN A 456 5.41 -4.16 19.57
N PRO A 457 4.97 -3.80 20.78
CA PRO A 457 5.86 -3.47 21.88
C PRO A 457 6.80 -4.61 22.27
N SER A 458 6.37 -5.87 22.14
CA SER A 458 7.19 -7.00 22.55
C SER A 458 8.48 -7.12 21.74
N VAL A 459 8.39 -7.01 20.40
CA VAL A 459 9.58 -7.08 19.53
C VAL A 459 10.44 -5.82 19.63
N MET A 460 9.80 -4.66 19.88
CA MET A 460 10.51 -3.39 20.06
C MET A 460 11.30 -3.40 21.37
N VAL A 461 10.68 -3.75 22.48
CA VAL A 461 11.34 -3.88 23.80
C VAL A 461 12.43 -4.94 23.72
N ALA A 462 12.21 -6.07 23.04
CA ALA A 462 13.24 -7.09 22.83
C ALA A 462 14.48 -6.52 22.11
N ALA A 463 14.31 -5.64 21.12
CA ALA A 463 15.43 -4.97 20.44
C ALA A 463 16.21 -4.04 21.39
N GLY A 464 15.51 -3.27 22.23
CA GLY A 464 16.12 -2.39 23.24
C GLY A 464 16.89 -3.16 24.32
N LEU A 465 16.30 -4.25 24.84
CA LEU A 465 16.96 -5.14 25.82
C LEU A 465 18.18 -5.84 25.22
N LEU A 466 18.11 -6.28 23.96
CA LEU A 466 19.26 -6.85 23.25
C LEU A 466 20.37 -5.81 23.09
N ALA A 467 20.03 -4.55 22.78
CA ALA A 467 20.99 -3.46 22.70
C ALA A 467 21.67 -3.20 24.05
N ARG A 468 20.91 -3.20 25.15
CA ARG A 468 21.44 -3.11 26.53
C ARG A 468 22.43 -4.23 26.83
N ASN A 469 22.00 -5.48 26.61
CA ASN A 469 22.83 -6.65 26.86
C ASN A 469 24.12 -6.65 26.05
N ALA A 470 24.06 -6.19 24.80
CA ALA A 470 25.23 -6.04 23.92
C ALA A 470 26.18 -4.97 24.44
N ARG A 471 25.67 -3.78 24.81
CA ARG A 471 26.46 -2.69 25.39
C ARG A 471 27.16 -3.12 26.70
N ASP A 472 26.47 -3.80 27.55
CA ASP A 472 27.01 -4.29 28.84
C ASP A 472 28.17 -5.30 28.63
N ARG A 473 28.18 -5.97 27.46
CA ARG A 473 29.31 -6.86 27.04
C ARG A 473 30.38 -6.09 26.24
N GLY A 474 30.23 -4.77 26.04
CA GLY A 474 31.16 -3.94 25.31
C GLY A 474 31.13 -4.10 23.79
N LEU A 475 30.03 -4.62 23.24
CA LEU A 475 29.83 -4.75 21.80
C LEU A 475 29.45 -3.41 21.16
N SER A 476 29.82 -3.25 19.90
CA SER A 476 29.43 -2.11 19.05
C SER A 476 29.13 -2.57 17.63
N ILE A 477 28.31 -1.83 16.92
CA ILE A 477 28.02 -2.12 15.50
C ILE A 477 29.23 -1.79 14.63
N LYS A 478 29.29 -2.41 13.45
CA LYS A 478 30.42 -2.22 12.51
C LYS A 478 30.43 -0.80 11.94
N PRO A 479 31.62 -0.21 11.67
CA PRO A 479 31.74 1.19 11.25
C PRO A 479 31.10 1.50 9.91
N TRP A 480 30.87 0.51 9.05
CA TRP A 480 30.24 0.65 7.74
C TRP A 480 28.72 0.55 7.75
N VAL A 481 28.09 0.12 8.86
CA VAL A 481 26.64 -0.01 8.96
C VAL A 481 26.01 1.36 9.17
N LYS A 482 25.02 1.72 8.35
CA LYS A 482 24.12 2.86 8.55
C LYS A 482 22.91 2.39 9.36
N PRO A 483 22.84 2.67 10.69
CA PRO A 483 21.71 2.29 11.51
C PRO A 483 20.63 3.37 11.48
N SER A 484 19.38 2.97 11.70
CA SER A 484 18.26 3.88 11.90
C SER A 484 17.15 3.25 12.74
N LEU A 485 16.45 4.08 13.52
CA LEU A 485 15.22 3.75 14.22
C LEU A 485 14.15 4.76 13.78
N ALA A 486 13.13 4.27 13.08
CA ALA A 486 11.99 5.08 12.65
C ALA A 486 10.69 4.41 13.14
N PRO A 487 10.25 4.71 14.37
CA PRO A 487 9.05 4.11 14.94
C PRO A 487 7.77 4.56 14.23
N GLY A 488 6.72 3.75 14.35
CA GLY A 488 5.43 4.06 13.77
C GLY A 488 4.58 5.04 14.58
N SER A 489 4.90 5.24 15.86
CA SER A 489 4.26 6.27 16.68
C SER A 489 5.20 6.82 17.76
N ARG A 490 4.80 7.97 18.33
CA ARG A 490 5.54 8.59 19.44
C ARG A 490 5.38 7.83 20.77
N VAL A 491 4.43 6.93 20.86
CA VAL A 491 4.25 6.03 22.02
C VAL A 491 5.48 5.12 22.17
N VAL A 492 6.06 4.67 21.04
CA VAL A 492 7.26 3.81 21.04
C VAL A 492 8.43 4.49 21.74
N THR A 493 8.70 5.74 21.44
CA THR A 493 9.78 6.49 22.11
C THR A 493 9.50 6.72 23.58
N GLU A 494 8.24 6.92 23.96
CA GLU A 494 7.85 7.13 25.35
C GLU A 494 8.07 5.87 26.20
N TYR A 495 7.65 4.69 25.74
CA TYR A 495 7.92 3.47 26.50
C TYR A 495 9.41 3.07 26.48
N TYR A 496 10.18 3.42 25.46
CA TYR A 496 11.62 3.23 25.47
C TYR A 496 12.29 4.10 26.53
N ASP A 497 11.87 5.36 26.65
CA ASP A 497 12.36 6.28 27.70
C ASP A 497 11.98 5.76 29.10
N ALA A 498 10.73 5.33 29.28
CA ALA A 498 10.24 4.79 30.54
C ALA A 498 10.96 3.48 30.96
N ALA A 499 11.32 2.64 29.99
CA ALA A 499 12.09 1.41 30.20
C ALA A 499 13.60 1.67 30.33
N GLY A 500 14.06 2.91 30.10
CA GLY A 500 15.48 3.27 30.10
C GLY A 500 16.27 2.61 28.97
N LEU A 501 15.62 2.31 27.81
CA LEU A 501 16.23 1.60 26.67
C LEU A 501 16.74 2.55 25.58
N THR A 502 16.34 3.83 25.60
CA THR A 502 16.74 4.84 24.62
C THR A 502 18.26 5.00 24.56
N GLU A 503 18.92 5.16 25.74
CA GLU A 503 20.38 5.32 25.80
C GLU A 503 21.13 4.09 25.28
N ASP A 504 20.58 2.90 25.43
CA ASP A 504 21.20 1.64 24.98
C ASP A 504 21.14 1.52 23.46
N LEU A 505 20.00 1.88 22.85
CA LEU A 505 19.82 1.93 21.40
C LEU A 505 20.68 3.05 20.78
N ASP A 506 20.69 4.24 21.38
CA ASP A 506 21.50 5.39 20.92
C ASP A 506 23.00 5.04 20.93
N ALA A 507 23.49 4.35 21.96
CA ALA A 507 24.88 3.93 22.07
C ALA A 507 25.31 2.98 20.94
N LEU A 508 24.37 2.19 20.39
CA LEU A 508 24.57 1.38 19.20
C LEU A 508 24.28 2.14 17.89
N GLY A 509 23.88 3.42 17.97
CA GLY A 509 23.57 4.23 16.80
C GLY A 509 22.16 4.05 16.26
N PHE A 510 21.27 3.38 16.96
CA PHE A 510 19.85 3.27 16.64
C PHE A 510 19.04 4.40 17.27
N SER A 511 19.55 5.66 17.14
CA SER A 511 18.76 6.82 17.53
C SER A 511 17.59 7.04 16.59
N VAL A 512 16.53 7.66 17.11
CA VAL A 512 15.36 7.99 16.31
C VAL A 512 15.74 8.99 15.21
N VAL A 513 15.48 8.61 13.95
CA VAL A 513 15.76 9.42 12.76
C VAL A 513 14.51 10.15 12.24
N GLY A 514 13.34 9.72 12.66
CA GLY A 514 12.04 10.27 12.27
C GLY A 514 10.91 9.31 12.63
N TYR A 515 9.68 9.71 12.36
CA TYR A 515 8.48 8.85 12.45
C TYR A 515 7.91 8.74 11.05
N GLY A 516 8.01 7.57 10.42
CA GLY A 516 7.60 7.38 9.05
C GLY A 516 8.06 6.04 8.47
N CYS A 517 7.63 5.73 7.26
CA CYS A 517 8.00 4.48 6.56
C CYS A 517 9.48 4.41 6.19
N THR A 518 10.16 5.54 5.98
CA THR A 518 11.60 5.68 5.76
C THR A 518 12.22 4.59 4.85
N THR A 519 13.15 3.79 5.38
CA THR A 519 13.84 2.73 4.62
C THR A 519 12.88 1.75 3.94
N CYS A 520 11.73 1.41 4.54
CA CYS A 520 10.76 0.49 3.95
C CYS A 520 10.19 0.99 2.60
N ILE A 521 9.97 2.30 2.44
CA ILE A 521 9.47 2.90 1.19
C ILE A 521 10.60 3.26 0.22
N GLY A 522 11.87 3.10 0.60
CA GLY A 522 13.00 3.47 -0.22
C GLY A 522 13.63 4.81 0.14
N ASN A 523 13.26 5.39 1.28
CA ASN A 523 13.81 6.63 1.80
C ASN A 523 14.94 6.37 2.81
N SER A 524 15.86 5.45 2.47
CA SER A 524 17.03 5.14 3.30
C SER A 524 18.02 6.31 3.38
N GLY A 525 17.88 7.29 2.48
CA GLY A 525 18.87 8.34 2.29
C GLY A 525 20.19 7.82 1.69
N PRO A 526 21.16 8.70 1.43
CA PRO A 526 22.45 8.31 0.84
C PRO A 526 23.26 7.43 1.82
N LEU A 527 24.06 6.51 1.28
CA LEU A 527 25.18 5.93 2.03
C LEU A 527 26.33 6.93 2.08
N ASP A 528 27.30 6.68 2.98
CA ASP A 528 28.54 7.44 2.97
C ASP A 528 29.28 7.24 1.63
N GLU A 529 29.82 8.30 1.03
CA GLU A 529 30.44 8.28 -0.29
C GLU A 529 31.55 7.22 -0.40
N GLU A 530 32.31 7.03 0.68
CA GLU A 530 33.40 6.04 0.76
C GLU A 530 32.85 4.61 0.73
N ILE A 531 31.65 4.39 1.29
CA ILE A 531 30.97 3.10 1.24
C ILE A 531 30.46 2.82 -0.18
N GLU A 532 29.80 3.79 -0.82
CA GLU A 532 29.32 3.64 -2.20
C GLU A 532 30.47 3.38 -3.18
N THR A 533 31.57 4.10 -3.02
CA THR A 533 32.78 3.93 -3.83
C THR A 533 33.35 2.53 -3.69
N ALA A 534 33.50 2.03 -2.45
CA ALA A 534 34.01 0.68 -2.19
C ALA A 534 33.09 -0.42 -2.78
N VAL A 535 31.76 -0.24 -2.71
CA VAL A 535 30.78 -1.16 -3.32
C VAL A 535 30.95 -1.21 -4.84
N ASP A 536 31.12 -0.05 -5.49
CA ASP A 536 31.24 0.04 -6.95
C ASP A 536 32.59 -0.50 -7.45
N GLU A 537 33.71 -0.15 -6.81
CA GLU A 537 35.06 -0.56 -7.21
C GLU A 537 35.25 -2.06 -7.27
N ALA A 538 34.70 -2.79 -6.30
CA ALA A 538 34.81 -4.25 -6.25
C ALA A 538 33.51 -4.97 -6.69
N ASN A 539 32.51 -4.26 -7.23
CA ASN A 539 31.19 -4.79 -7.61
C ASN A 539 30.58 -5.69 -6.51
N LEU A 540 30.59 -5.21 -5.27
CA LEU A 540 30.18 -5.99 -4.12
C LEU A 540 28.65 -6.19 -4.07
N VAL A 541 28.23 -7.36 -3.61
CA VAL A 541 26.85 -7.61 -3.17
C VAL A 541 26.81 -7.36 -1.68
N VAL A 542 26.41 -6.15 -1.30
CA VAL A 542 26.20 -5.76 0.11
C VAL A 542 24.74 -5.92 0.49
N GLY A 543 24.50 -6.01 1.81
CA GLY A 543 23.20 -6.32 2.38
C GLY A 543 22.55 -5.19 3.18
N SER A 544 21.24 -5.28 3.30
CA SER A 544 20.46 -4.61 4.33
C SER A 544 19.66 -5.60 5.17
N VAL A 545 19.48 -5.30 6.45
CA VAL A 545 18.55 -6.00 7.32
C VAL A 545 17.60 -4.97 7.92
N LEU A 546 16.31 -5.15 7.71
CA LEU A 546 15.29 -4.18 8.13
C LEU A 546 14.06 -4.89 8.70
N SER A 547 13.36 -4.22 9.62
CA SER A 547 12.12 -4.73 10.19
C SER A 547 10.88 -4.39 9.35
N GLY A 548 11.08 -3.72 8.21
CA GLY A 548 10.01 -3.40 7.27
C GLY A 548 9.75 -4.53 6.28
N ASN A 549 8.54 -4.60 5.76
CA ASN A 549 8.05 -5.68 4.91
C ASN A 549 8.38 -5.53 3.41
N ARG A 550 8.98 -4.42 2.98
CA ARG A 550 9.29 -4.16 1.58
C ARG A 550 10.79 -4.21 1.29
N ASN A 551 11.33 -5.42 1.24
CA ASN A 551 12.75 -5.69 1.03
C ASN A 551 13.13 -5.93 -0.45
N PHE A 552 12.42 -5.34 -1.40
CA PHE A 552 12.69 -5.50 -2.83
C PHE A 552 14.04 -4.89 -3.24
N GLU A 553 14.75 -5.59 -4.13
CA GLU A 553 15.98 -5.09 -4.74
C GLU A 553 15.77 -3.73 -5.43
N GLY A 554 16.69 -2.79 -5.21
CA GLY A 554 16.66 -1.44 -5.78
C GLY A 554 15.66 -0.49 -5.11
N ARG A 555 14.74 -0.98 -4.27
CA ARG A 555 13.80 -0.15 -3.53
C ARG A 555 14.41 0.41 -2.25
N ILE A 556 15.11 -0.42 -1.48
CA ILE A 556 15.71 -0.01 -0.20
C ILE A 556 16.84 0.98 -0.44
N HIS A 557 17.76 0.64 -1.35
CA HIS A 557 18.82 1.51 -1.83
C HIS A 557 19.37 0.97 -3.16
N GLN A 558 19.72 1.85 -4.09
CA GLN A 558 20.16 1.45 -5.45
C GLN A 558 21.42 0.56 -5.45
N LYS A 559 22.33 0.78 -4.49
CA LYS A 559 23.59 0.02 -4.36
C LYS A 559 23.46 -1.26 -3.55
N VAL A 560 22.35 -1.47 -2.82
CA VAL A 560 22.16 -2.64 -1.94
C VAL A 560 21.33 -3.70 -2.64
N LYS A 561 21.96 -4.86 -2.92
CA LYS A 561 21.37 -5.92 -3.73
C LYS A 561 20.72 -7.04 -2.91
N ALA A 562 21.19 -7.26 -1.65
CA ALA A 562 20.71 -8.32 -0.78
C ALA A 562 19.94 -7.72 0.41
N ASN A 563 18.60 -7.81 0.38
CA ASN A 563 17.75 -7.17 1.37
C ASN A 563 16.97 -8.22 2.15
N TYR A 564 17.05 -8.18 3.48
CA TYR A 564 16.38 -9.15 4.35
C TYR A 564 15.47 -8.46 5.34
N LEU A 565 14.22 -8.94 5.39
CA LEU A 565 13.26 -8.59 6.43
C LEU A 565 13.53 -9.48 7.66
N ALA A 566 13.59 -8.88 8.84
CA ALA A 566 13.83 -9.55 10.10
C ALA A 566 13.09 -8.88 11.26
N SER A 567 12.94 -9.56 12.37
CA SER A 567 12.44 -8.94 13.61
C SER A 567 13.39 -7.83 14.10
N PRO A 568 12.88 -6.79 14.81
CA PRO A 568 13.71 -5.72 15.36
C PRO A 568 14.94 -6.20 16.16
N PRO A 569 14.85 -7.20 17.05
CA PRO A 569 16.05 -7.70 17.73
C PRO A 569 17.05 -8.35 16.76
N LEU A 570 16.60 -9.04 15.71
CA LEU A 570 17.52 -9.57 14.69
C LEU A 570 18.16 -8.47 13.84
N VAL A 571 17.49 -7.33 13.62
CA VAL A 571 18.12 -6.16 12.96
C VAL A 571 19.32 -5.68 13.80
N VAL A 572 19.16 -5.55 15.11
CA VAL A 572 20.26 -5.18 16.01
C VAL A 572 21.37 -6.25 15.98
N ALA A 573 21.02 -7.54 16.06
CA ALA A 573 21.98 -8.63 16.01
C ALA A 573 22.82 -8.62 14.74
N TYR A 574 22.19 -8.43 13.57
CA TYR A 574 22.90 -8.37 12.30
C TYR A 574 23.75 -7.08 12.15
N ALA A 575 23.35 -5.97 12.72
CA ALA A 575 24.17 -4.76 12.78
C ALA A 575 25.44 -4.97 13.59
N LEU A 576 25.37 -5.70 14.71
CA LEU A 576 26.53 -6.09 15.52
C LEU A 576 27.44 -7.04 14.78
N ALA A 577 26.88 -8.07 14.15
CA ALA A 577 27.63 -9.04 13.34
C ALA A 577 28.30 -8.38 12.11
N GLY A 578 27.55 -7.48 11.44
CA GLY A 578 28.01 -6.70 10.29
C GLY A 578 28.06 -7.46 8.96
N ASN A 579 27.68 -8.76 8.92
CA ASN A 579 27.73 -9.57 7.70
C ASN A 579 26.67 -10.68 7.71
N LEU A 580 26.14 -11.02 6.54
CA LEU A 580 25.16 -12.11 6.32
C LEU A 580 25.75 -13.52 6.45
N ASP A 581 27.06 -13.69 6.26
CA ASP A 581 27.79 -14.99 6.38
C ASP A 581 28.08 -15.35 7.85
N ILE A 582 27.14 -15.16 8.74
CA ILE A 582 27.24 -15.56 10.14
C ILE A 582 26.34 -16.73 10.47
N ASP A 583 26.82 -17.63 11.33
CA ASP A 583 26.03 -18.68 11.93
C ASP A 583 25.88 -18.36 13.44
N PHE A 584 24.77 -17.76 13.82
CA PHE A 584 24.54 -17.32 15.19
C PHE A 584 24.51 -18.44 16.22
N SER A 585 24.36 -19.71 15.78
CA SER A 585 24.39 -20.85 16.69
C SER A 585 25.83 -21.28 17.06
N ASN A 586 26.79 -21.02 16.15
CA ASN A 586 28.15 -21.56 16.26
C ASN A 586 29.25 -20.50 16.19
N ALA A 587 28.92 -19.26 15.85
CA ALA A 587 29.90 -18.19 15.74
C ALA A 587 29.60 -17.03 16.72
N PRO A 588 30.59 -16.42 17.35
CA PRO A 588 30.40 -15.28 18.19
C PRO A 588 29.92 -14.07 17.37
N ILE A 589 28.98 -13.29 17.92
CA ILE A 589 28.51 -12.03 17.34
C ILE A 589 29.56 -10.91 17.50
N GLY A 590 30.42 -11.04 18.48
CA GLY A 590 31.50 -10.13 18.80
C GLY A 590 32.37 -10.66 19.96
N HIS A 591 33.23 -9.80 20.47
CA HIS A 591 34.10 -10.11 21.60
C HIS A 591 34.05 -9.00 22.64
N THR A 592 34.14 -9.34 23.92
CA THR A 592 34.28 -8.36 24.99
C THR A 592 35.61 -7.60 24.88
N ALA A 593 35.77 -6.54 25.66
CA ALA A 593 37.05 -5.81 25.75
C ALA A 593 38.22 -6.70 26.23
N SER A 594 37.95 -7.81 26.93
CA SER A 594 38.93 -8.83 27.35
C SER A 594 39.23 -9.86 26.25
N GLY A 595 38.55 -9.82 25.11
CA GLY A 595 38.69 -10.76 24.00
C GLY A 595 37.85 -12.03 24.14
N GLU A 596 36.96 -12.13 25.11
CA GLU A 596 36.07 -13.27 25.28
C GLU A 596 34.97 -13.26 24.23
N PRO A 597 34.66 -14.41 23.56
CA PRO A 597 33.61 -14.45 22.55
C PRO A 597 32.24 -14.26 23.21
N VAL A 598 31.37 -13.51 22.55
CA VAL A 598 29.96 -13.28 22.92
C VAL A 598 29.08 -13.92 21.86
N MET A 599 28.24 -14.87 22.29
CA MET A 599 27.27 -15.52 21.40
C MET A 599 25.96 -14.74 21.38
N LEU A 600 25.13 -14.92 20.34
CA LEU A 600 23.81 -14.28 20.30
C LEU A 600 22.94 -14.69 21.49
N ALA A 601 23.01 -15.97 21.91
CA ALA A 601 22.27 -16.47 23.08
C ALA A 601 22.67 -15.81 24.41
N ASP A 602 23.89 -15.24 24.51
CA ASP A 602 24.36 -14.55 25.72
C ASP A 602 23.73 -13.16 25.89
N ILE A 603 23.17 -12.58 24.80
CA ILE A 603 22.59 -11.23 24.79
C ILE A 603 21.11 -11.22 24.42
N TRP A 604 20.54 -12.37 24.00
CA TRP A 604 19.11 -12.47 23.67
C TRP A 604 18.27 -12.36 24.95
N PRO A 605 17.29 -11.41 25.02
CA PRO A 605 16.47 -11.26 26.22
C PRO A 605 15.49 -12.44 26.36
N SER A 606 15.17 -12.80 27.61
CA SER A 606 14.15 -13.82 27.85
C SER A 606 12.74 -13.26 27.69
N ASP A 607 11.76 -14.12 27.33
CA ASP A 607 10.35 -13.73 27.22
C ASP A 607 9.78 -13.17 28.52
N ALA A 608 10.28 -13.65 29.69
CA ALA A 608 9.85 -13.12 30.97
C ALA A 608 10.34 -11.69 31.19
N GLU A 609 11.57 -11.37 30.78
CA GLU A 609 12.15 -10.05 30.86
C GLU A 609 11.40 -9.08 29.89
N ILE A 610 11.13 -9.51 28.64
CA ILE A 610 10.37 -8.74 27.66
C ILE A 610 8.98 -8.41 28.24
N ARG A 611 8.21 -9.42 28.67
CA ARG A 611 6.87 -9.22 29.23
C ARG A 611 6.88 -8.32 30.46
N SER A 612 7.77 -8.57 31.41
CA SER A 612 7.87 -7.75 32.63
C SER A 612 8.19 -6.29 32.32
N THR A 613 9.00 -6.03 31.28
CA THR A 613 9.30 -4.66 30.83
C THR A 613 8.09 -4.01 30.16
N VAL A 614 7.44 -4.71 29.22
CA VAL A 614 6.23 -4.20 28.53
C VAL A 614 5.13 -3.87 29.53
N ASP A 615 4.78 -4.83 30.41
CA ASP A 615 3.72 -4.66 31.41
C ASP A 615 4.04 -3.57 32.44
N GLY A 616 5.32 -3.30 32.67
CA GLY A 616 5.79 -2.32 33.65
C GLY A 616 5.79 -0.88 33.18
N VAL A 617 5.73 -0.65 31.84
CA VAL A 617 5.91 0.70 31.29
C VAL A 617 4.76 1.19 30.40
N ILE A 618 4.00 0.31 29.76
CA ILE A 618 2.94 0.74 28.83
C ILE A 618 1.63 0.95 29.57
N ASP A 619 1.07 2.15 29.47
CA ASP A 619 -0.21 2.51 30.05
C ASP A 619 -1.05 3.40 29.09
N PRO A 620 -2.38 3.49 29.29
CA PRO A 620 -3.27 4.30 28.46
C PRO A 620 -2.89 5.79 28.41
N GLU A 621 -2.32 6.33 29.48
CA GLU A 621 -1.96 7.76 29.53
C GLU A 621 -0.83 8.11 28.55
N MET A 622 0.03 7.17 28.18
CA MET A 622 1.03 7.37 27.11
C MET A 622 0.35 7.66 25.76
N PHE A 623 -0.64 6.86 25.42
CA PHE A 623 -1.40 7.06 24.18
C PHE A 623 -2.13 8.40 24.21
N LYS A 624 -2.86 8.71 25.29
CA LYS A 624 -3.59 9.95 25.43
C LYS A 624 -2.68 11.17 25.24
N ARG A 625 -1.53 11.23 25.94
CA ARG A 625 -0.57 12.33 25.82
C ARG A 625 0.00 12.47 24.40
N ARG A 626 0.22 11.35 23.68
CA ARG A 626 0.86 11.39 22.37
C ARG A 626 -0.10 11.67 21.21
N TYR A 627 -1.39 11.43 21.44
CA TYR A 627 -2.43 11.69 20.45
C TYR A 627 -3.24 12.97 20.68
N GLU A 628 -3.18 13.59 21.86
CA GLU A 628 -3.90 14.83 22.18
C GLU A 628 -3.57 15.98 21.19
N ASP A 629 -2.33 16.08 20.73
CA ASP A 629 -1.85 17.10 19.80
C ASP A 629 -1.50 16.57 18.39
N ILE A 630 -2.04 15.41 18.00
CA ILE A 630 -1.63 14.69 16.77
C ILE A 630 -1.75 15.55 15.50
N LEU A 631 -2.74 16.44 15.43
CA LEU A 631 -3.02 17.33 14.28
C LEU A 631 -2.19 18.62 14.28
N SER A 632 -1.40 18.89 15.33
CA SER A 632 -0.61 20.10 15.50
C SER A 632 0.89 19.78 15.49
N GLU A 633 1.66 20.62 14.83
CA GLU A 633 3.14 20.67 14.87
C GLU A 633 3.56 22.13 14.61
N PRO A 634 4.49 22.70 15.40
CA PRO A 634 4.78 24.14 15.31
C PRO A 634 5.16 24.63 13.90
N ARG A 635 5.92 23.85 13.12
CA ARG A 635 6.28 24.23 11.74
C ARG A 635 5.09 24.15 10.80
N TRP A 636 4.25 23.10 10.99
CA TRP A 636 3.00 22.92 10.24
C TRP A 636 2.02 24.05 10.51
N ASP A 637 1.85 24.41 11.77
CA ASP A 637 0.92 25.45 12.18
C ASP A 637 1.36 26.85 11.71
N ALA A 638 2.67 27.05 11.52
CA ALA A 638 3.25 28.28 10.97
C ALA A 638 3.15 28.39 9.43
N ILE A 639 2.75 27.34 8.70
CA ILE A 639 2.60 27.40 7.25
C ILE A 639 1.41 28.33 6.92
N PRO A 640 1.65 29.39 6.12
CA PRO A 640 0.55 30.24 5.67
C PRO A 640 -0.39 29.45 4.76
N SER A 641 -1.69 29.59 4.96
CA SER A 641 -2.71 28.93 4.16
C SER A 641 -3.61 29.98 3.51
N GLU A 642 -3.93 29.74 2.24
CA GLU A 642 -4.95 30.49 1.54
C GLU A 642 -6.30 29.85 1.82
N SER A 643 -7.33 30.66 2.10
CA SER A 643 -8.71 30.22 2.28
C SER A 643 -9.50 30.45 1.00
N GLY A 644 -10.32 29.51 0.60
CA GLY A 644 -11.20 29.61 -0.58
C GLY A 644 -11.61 28.23 -1.08
N SER A 645 -12.74 28.16 -1.77
CA SER A 645 -13.25 26.92 -2.35
C SER A 645 -12.38 26.37 -3.48
N LEU A 646 -11.65 27.24 -4.18
CA LEU A 646 -10.69 26.87 -5.23
C LEU A 646 -9.24 27.04 -4.74
N TYR A 647 -8.36 26.15 -5.18
CA TYR A 647 -6.93 26.29 -4.92
C TYR A 647 -6.29 27.30 -5.89
N GLY A 648 -5.39 28.14 -5.36
CA GLY A 648 -4.62 29.09 -6.16
C GLY A 648 -3.43 28.40 -6.84
N TRP A 649 -3.62 27.84 -8.04
CA TRP A 649 -2.56 27.13 -8.77
C TRP A 649 -1.39 28.03 -9.12
N ASP A 650 -0.16 27.56 -8.82
CA ASP A 650 1.07 28.27 -9.16
C ASP A 650 1.77 27.54 -10.32
N ASP A 651 1.83 28.19 -11.49
CA ASP A 651 2.51 27.65 -12.66
C ASP A 651 4.02 27.47 -12.50
N SER A 652 4.62 28.09 -11.52
CA SER A 652 6.04 27.92 -11.19
C SER A 652 6.28 26.72 -10.27
N SER A 653 5.23 26.20 -9.60
CA SER A 653 5.36 25.06 -8.70
C SER A 653 5.93 23.84 -9.40
N THR A 654 6.83 23.16 -8.70
CA THR A 654 7.45 21.91 -9.17
C THR A 654 6.92 20.68 -8.46
N TYR A 655 5.97 20.86 -7.51
CA TYR A 655 5.35 19.78 -6.71
C TYR A 655 3.84 19.62 -6.93
N VAL A 656 3.11 20.73 -7.17
CA VAL A 656 1.65 20.73 -7.26
C VAL A 656 1.23 21.52 -8.51
N ARG A 657 0.53 20.87 -9.44
CA ARG A 657 0.09 21.44 -10.70
C ARG A 657 -1.33 20.99 -11.04
N LEU A 658 -2.13 21.88 -11.66
CA LEU A 658 -3.43 21.52 -12.21
C LEU A 658 -3.27 20.37 -13.23
N PRO A 659 -3.87 19.19 -13.01
CA PRO A 659 -3.70 18.05 -13.92
C PRO A 659 -4.46 18.24 -15.23
N SER A 660 -3.76 18.06 -16.37
CA SER A 660 -4.31 18.31 -17.69
C SER A 660 -5.39 17.30 -18.12
N PHE A 661 -5.50 16.15 -17.49
CA PHE A 661 -6.53 15.14 -17.79
C PHE A 661 -7.92 15.49 -17.23
N LEU A 662 -8.02 16.52 -16.40
CA LEU A 662 -9.30 17.07 -15.89
C LEU A 662 -9.68 18.40 -16.55
N GLU A 663 -8.86 18.91 -17.49
CA GLU A 663 -9.17 20.11 -18.24
C GLU A 663 -10.18 19.82 -19.36
N GLY A 664 -11.13 20.73 -19.58
CA GLY A 664 -12.06 20.67 -20.71
C GLY A 664 -13.12 19.57 -20.60
N ILE A 665 -13.47 19.13 -19.41
CA ILE A 665 -14.60 18.22 -19.20
C ILE A 665 -15.89 18.96 -19.53
N GLU A 666 -16.62 18.45 -20.53
CA GLU A 666 -17.92 18.98 -20.94
C GLU A 666 -19.07 18.29 -20.18
N PRO A 667 -20.25 18.93 -20.01
CA PRO A 667 -21.42 18.32 -19.38
C PRO A 667 -21.82 16.98 -20.02
N GLU A 668 -21.80 16.93 -21.36
CA GLU A 668 -22.06 15.70 -22.10
C GLU A 668 -20.74 14.98 -22.44
N PRO A 669 -20.66 13.63 -22.29
CA PRO A 669 -19.46 12.89 -22.66
C PRO A 669 -19.23 12.91 -24.18
N ALA A 670 -17.97 13.02 -24.58
CA ALA A 670 -17.61 12.85 -25.98
C ALA A 670 -17.94 11.42 -26.46
N PRO A 671 -18.37 11.24 -27.72
CA PRO A 671 -18.57 9.90 -28.27
C PRO A 671 -17.29 9.06 -28.20
N ILE A 672 -17.46 7.75 -27.94
CA ILE A 672 -16.33 6.82 -28.05
C ILE A 672 -15.96 6.68 -29.51
N GLU A 673 -14.73 7.03 -29.84
CA GLU A 673 -14.17 6.91 -31.18
C GLU A 673 -13.41 5.60 -31.33
N PRO A 674 -13.55 4.86 -32.44
CA PRO A 674 -12.68 3.71 -32.73
C PRO A 674 -11.20 4.15 -32.71
N ILE A 675 -10.35 3.26 -32.26
CA ILE A 675 -8.90 3.50 -32.25
C ILE A 675 -8.36 3.08 -33.63
N HIS A 676 -7.84 4.01 -34.38
CA HIS A 676 -7.33 3.77 -35.72
C HIS A 676 -5.85 4.07 -35.86
N GLY A 677 -5.09 3.15 -36.45
CA GLY A 677 -3.69 3.33 -36.78
C GLY A 677 -2.78 3.49 -35.56
N ALA A 678 -3.20 2.97 -34.41
CA ALA A 678 -2.45 3.12 -33.14
C ALA A 678 -1.07 2.45 -33.22
N ARG A 679 -0.05 3.10 -32.66
CA ARG A 679 1.31 2.57 -32.60
C ARG A 679 1.64 1.99 -31.24
N VAL A 680 2.49 0.96 -31.23
CA VAL A 680 2.99 0.38 -29.98
C VAL A 680 4.03 1.32 -29.36
N LEU A 681 3.73 1.84 -28.18
CA LEU A 681 4.68 2.65 -27.42
C LEU A 681 5.62 1.76 -26.57
N VAL A 682 5.06 0.69 -26.01
CA VAL A 682 5.77 -0.23 -25.10
C VAL A 682 5.32 -1.65 -25.37
N LYS A 683 6.28 -2.58 -25.54
CA LYS A 683 6.06 -4.04 -25.54
C LYS A 683 6.89 -4.64 -24.41
N VAL A 684 6.23 -5.30 -23.46
CA VAL A 684 6.86 -5.89 -22.28
C VAL A 684 6.40 -7.31 -21.99
N GLY A 685 7.20 -8.07 -21.26
CA GLY A 685 6.85 -9.43 -20.84
C GLY A 685 6.02 -9.49 -19.57
N ASP A 686 6.10 -10.65 -18.89
CA ASP A 686 5.32 -10.97 -17.70
C ASP A 686 5.75 -10.19 -16.45
N SER A 687 4.81 -10.06 -15.52
CA SER A 687 5.03 -9.53 -14.17
C SER A 687 5.65 -8.12 -14.12
N VAL A 688 5.30 -7.29 -15.09
CA VAL A 688 5.67 -5.87 -15.08
C VAL A 688 4.87 -5.19 -13.98
N THR A 689 5.58 -4.63 -13.00
CA THR A 689 4.97 -4.06 -11.81
C THR A 689 4.57 -2.59 -12.02
N THR A 690 3.69 -2.10 -11.15
CA THR A 690 3.37 -0.66 -11.10
C THR A 690 4.60 0.21 -10.82
N ASP A 691 5.65 -0.33 -10.17
CA ASP A 691 6.95 0.35 -10.03
C ASP A 691 7.72 0.48 -11.35
N HIS A 692 7.55 -0.44 -12.28
CA HIS A 692 8.11 -0.31 -13.63
C HIS A 692 7.36 0.75 -14.44
N ILE A 693 6.03 0.80 -14.29
CA ILE A 693 5.18 1.73 -15.05
C ILE A 693 5.30 3.15 -14.48
N SER A 694 5.18 3.30 -13.16
CA SER A 694 5.25 4.60 -12.47
C SER A 694 6.19 4.50 -11.25
N PRO A 695 7.49 4.77 -11.41
CA PRO A 695 8.46 4.68 -10.34
C PRO A 695 8.19 5.69 -9.21
N ALA A 696 8.60 5.35 -7.99
CA ALA A 696 8.47 6.21 -6.81
C ALA A 696 9.80 6.78 -6.33
N GLY A 697 10.91 6.14 -6.68
CA GLY A 697 12.25 6.49 -6.19
C GLY A 697 12.87 7.73 -6.84
N ALA A 698 14.16 7.93 -6.58
CA ALA A 698 14.96 8.98 -7.22
C ALA A 698 15.05 8.75 -8.74
N PHE A 699 15.23 9.81 -9.49
CA PHE A 699 15.34 9.77 -10.95
C PHE A 699 16.60 10.48 -11.46
N PRO A 700 17.15 10.00 -12.60
CA PRO A 700 18.39 10.54 -13.14
C PRO A 700 18.19 11.97 -13.67
N HIS A 701 19.19 12.82 -13.48
CA HIS A 701 19.13 14.22 -13.90
C HIS A 701 19.15 14.40 -15.44
N HIS A 702 19.61 13.41 -16.18
CA HIS A 702 19.61 13.44 -17.65
C HIS A 702 18.29 12.91 -18.27
N GLY A 703 17.43 12.29 -17.49
CA GLY A 703 16.12 11.81 -17.98
C GLY A 703 15.12 12.95 -18.19
N PRO A 704 14.03 12.72 -18.93
CA PRO A 704 13.04 13.77 -19.23
C PRO A 704 12.49 14.51 -17.99
N ALA A 705 12.22 13.80 -16.89
CA ALA A 705 11.76 14.41 -15.64
C ALA A 705 12.85 15.26 -14.98
N GLY A 706 14.10 14.78 -14.96
CA GLY A 706 15.23 15.53 -14.40
C GLY A 706 15.51 16.80 -15.20
N GLN A 707 15.49 16.71 -16.53
CA GLN A 707 15.70 17.88 -17.40
C GLN A 707 14.59 18.92 -17.21
N TYR A 708 13.32 18.49 -17.10
CA TYR A 708 12.21 19.38 -16.80
C TYR A 708 12.43 20.17 -15.49
N LEU A 709 12.92 19.52 -14.45
CA LEU A 709 13.21 20.18 -13.18
C LEU A 709 14.41 21.14 -13.28
N VAL A 710 15.46 20.75 -14.02
CA VAL A 710 16.61 21.65 -14.29
C VAL A 710 16.14 22.89 -15.04
N ASP A 711 15.30 22.74 -16.05
CA ASP A 711 14.73 23.85 -16.84
C ASP A 711 13.86 24.79 -15.98
N LYS A 712 13.24 24.25 -14.91
CA LYS A 712 12.53 25.00 -13.86
C LYS A 712 13.45 25.57 -12.77
N GLY A 713 14.77 25.37 -12.87
CA GLY A 713 15.76 25.90 -11.93
C GLY A 713 16.04 25.06 -10.69
N VAL A 714 15.47 23.85 -10.60
CA VAL A 714 15.72 22.92 -9.48
C VAL A 714 17.08 22.25 -9.66
N GLN A 715 17.89 22.27 -8.61
CA GLN A 715 19.20 21.61 -8.64
C GLN A 715 19.06 20.09 -8.49
N PRO A 716 19.93 19.25 -9.09
CA PRO A 716 19.84 17.80 -9.00
C PRO A 716 19.76 17.24 -7.57
N ARG A 717 20.48 17.84 -6.62
CA ARG A 717 20.41 17.45 -5.21
C ARG A 717 19.06 17.72 -4.55
N ASP A 718 18.23 18.59 -5.15
CA ASP A 718 16.95 19.05 -4.63
C ASP A 718 15.79 18.39 -5.41
N PHE A 719 16.07 17.42 -6.28
CA PHE A 719 15.06 16.74 -7.09
C PHE A 719 14.03 15.99 -6.25
N ASN A 720 14.47 15.46 -5.08
CA ASN A 720 13.65 14.55 -4.29
C ASN A 720 13.33 13.25 -5.07
N SER A 721 12.12 12.74 -4.98
CA SER A 721 11.72 11.49 -5.63
C SER A 721 10.46 11.67 -6.49
N PHE A 722 10.17 10.73 -7.39
CA PHE A 722 8.89 10.68 -8.09
C PHE A 722 7.71 10.63 -7.11
N GLY A 723 7.84 9.86 -6.01
CA GLY A 723 6.80 9.77 -4.99
C GLY A 723 6.40 11.12 -4.42
N SER A 724 7.36 11.95 -4.07
CA SER A 724 7.11 13.30 -3.51
C SER A 724 6.53 14.29 -4.53
N ARG A 725 6.70 14.02 -5.84
CA ARG A 725 6.25 14.92 -6.92
C ARG A 725 4.99 14.46 -7.64
N ARG A 726 4.28 13.47 -7.09
CA ARG A 726 3.06 12.93 -7.69
C ARG A 726 1.92 13.94 -7.86
N GLY A 727 1.95 15.06 -7.15
CA GLY A 727 1.04 16.19 -7.38
C GLY A 727 1.38 17.02 -8.61
N ASN A 728 2.45 16.70 -9.34
CA ASN A 728 2.85 17.38 -10.58
C ASN A 728 2.82 16.41 -11.77
N HIS A 729 1.75 16.48 -12.55
CA HIS A 729 1.54 15.61 -13.72
C HIS A 729 2.66 15.73 -14.76
N GLU A 730 3.32 16.87 -14.90
CA GLU A 730 4.43 17.09 -15.83
C GLU A 730 5.67 16.28 -15.46
N VAL A 731 5.98 16.14 -14.17
CA VAL A 731 7.06 15.25 -13.70
C VAL A 731 6.66 13.80 -13.92
N MET A 732 5.42 13.45 -13.56
CA MET A 732 4.97 12.06 -13.55
C MET A 732 4.82 11.46 -14.96
N VAL A 733 4.32 12.21 -15.94
CA VAL A 733 4.22 11.73 -17.31
C VAL A 733 5.61 11.47 -17.93
N ARG A 734 6.60 12.30 -17.56
CA ARG A 734 8.00 12.12 -17.98
C ARG A 734 8.69 10.94 -17.31
N GLY A 735 8.17 10.51 -16.13
CA GLY A 735 8.63 9.34 -15.39
C GLY A 735 7.89 8.05 -15.73
N THR A 736 6.79 8.13 -16.51
CA THR A 736 6.02 6.95 -16.86
C THR A 736 6.83 6.02 -17.77
N PHE A 737 6.94 4.74 -17.36
CA PHE A 737 7.82 3.72 -17.95
C PHE A 737 9.32 4.04 -17.88
N ALA A 738 9.75 4.97 -17.02
CA ALA A 738 11.15 5.38 -16.90
C ALA A 738 11.93 4.66 -15.78
N ASN A 739 11.41 3.56 -15.24
CA ASN A 739 12.14 2.75 -14.25
C ASN A 739 13.43 2.22 -14.87
N ILE A 740 14.54 2.34 -14.16
CA ILE A 740 15.88 1.94 -14.61
C ILE A 740 16.02 0.45 -14.97
N ARG A 741 15.11 -0.40 -14.49
CA ARG A 741 15.03 -1.84 -14.78
C ARG A 741 14.05 -2.17 -15.91
N MET A 742 13.40 -1.17 -16.49
CA MET A 742 12.46 -1.37 -17.58
C MET A 742 13.18 -1.93 -18.80
N ARG A 743 12.61 -2.97 -19.40
CA ARG A 743 13.11 -3.57 -20.65
C ARG A 743 12.01 -3.57 -21.68
N ASN A 744 12.02 -2.57 -22.53
CA ASN A 744 11.08 -2.47 -23.64
C ASN A 744 11.60 -3.30 -24.82
N GLN A 745 10.87 -4.33 -25.22
CA GLN A 745 11.27 -5.28 -26.27
C GLN A 745 11.42 -4.61 -27.64
N ILE A 746 10.73 -3.51 -27.89
CA ILE A 746 10.85 -2.74 -29.16
C ILE A 746 12.06 -1.79 -29.17
N ALA A 747 12.82 -1.71 -28.07
CA ALA A 747 14.11 -1.01 -27.97
C ALA A 747 15.20 -1.97 -27.46
N PRO A 748 15.54 -3.04 -28.20
CA PRO A 748 16.44 -4.09 -27.72
C PRO A 748 17.83 -3.52 -27.40
N GLY A 749 18.41 -4.03 -26.30
CA GLY A 749 19.72 -3.59 -25.83
C GLY A 749 19.71 -2.34 -24.96
N THR A 750 18.53 -1.77 -24.68
CA THR A 750 18.38 -0.65 -23.73
C THR A 750 17.77 -1.14 -22.41
N GLU A 751 18.09 -0.43 -21.32
CA GLU A 751 17.38 -0.51 -20.03
C GLU A 751 16.91 0.91 -19.65
N GLY A 752 15.73 1.01 -19.00
CA GLY A 752 15.12 2.28 -18.65
C GLY A 752 14.00 2.69 -19.60
N GLY A 753 13.64 3.97 -19.59
CA GLY A 753 12.51 4.53 -20.32
C GLY A 753 12.75 4.80 -21.80
N PHE A 754 13.17 3.78 -22.58
CA PHE A 754 13.43 3.92 -24.01
C PHE A 754 12.44 3.12 -24.86
N THR A 755 12.20 3.62 -26.07
CA THR A 755 11.36 2.97 -27.07
C THR A 755 11.88 3.28 -28.48
N THR A 756 11.39 2.55 -29.49
CA THR A 756 11.62 2.87 -30.90
C THR A 756 10.42 3.63 -31.46
N HIS A 757 10.64 4.77 -32.03
CA HIS A 757 9.63 5.56 -32.76
C HIS A 757 9.47 5.04 -34.18
N PHE A 758 8.35 4.40 -34.49
CA PHE A 758 8.20 3.62 -35.70
C PHE A 758 8.00 4.37 -36.99
N PRO A 759 7.67 5.57 -37.20
CA PRO A 759 7.91 6.13 -38.52
C PRO A 759 9.39 6.33 -38.83
N SER A 760 10.20 6.68 -37.83
CA SER A 760 11.61 7.01 -38.04
C SER A 760 12.59 5.84 -37.79
N GLY A 761 12.20 4.83 -36.99
CA GLY A 761 13.10 3.76 -36.51
C GLY A 761 14.11 4.24 -35.47
N GLU A 762 13.98 5.44 -34.94
CA GLU A 762 14.89 6.02 -33.96
C GLU A 762 14.57 5.53 -32.56
N VAL A 763 15.59 5.11 -31.81
CA VAL A 763 15.49 4.80 -30.39
C VAL A 763 15.59 6.10 -29.59
N THR A 764 14.54 6.42 -28.81
CA THR A 764 14.47 7.65 -28.02
C THR A 764 13.77 7.37 -26.67
N SER A 765 13.64 8.38 -25.81
CA SER A 765 12.85 8.21 -24.58
C SER A 765 11.37 7.99 -24.91
N ILE A 766 10.67 7.20 -24.08
CA ILE A 766 9.24 6.95 -24.20
C ILE A 766 8.45 8.26 -24.23
N PHE A 767 8.81 9.20 -23.36
CA PHE A 767 8.17 10.52 -23.33
C PHE A 767 8.36 11.30 -24.64
N GLU A 768 9.56 11.31 -25.19
CA GLU A 768 9.83 12.03 -26.46
C GLU A 768 9.11 11.36 -27.63
N ALA A 769 9.11 10.04 -27.71
CA ALA A 769 8.34 9.31 -28.73
C ALA A 769 6.84 9.63 -28.64
N SER A 770 6.29 9.62 -27.41
CA SER A 770 4.89 9.99 -27.16
C SER A 770 4.58 11.41 -27.67
N ASN A 771 5.46 12.39 -27.40
CA ASN A 771 5.27 13.75 -27.90
C ASN A 771 5.24 13.83 -29.41
N ARG A 772 6.10 13.08 -30.11
CA ARG A 772 6.10 13.02 -31.60
C ARG A 772 4.80 12.41 -32.13
N TYR A 773 4.35 11.29 -31.56
CA TYR A 773 3.07 10.67 -31.92
C TYR A 773 1.87 11.60 -31.66
N ARG A 774 1.92 12.36 -30.55
CA ARG A 774 0.87 13.34 -30.24
C ARG A 774 0.82 14.49 -31.26
N GLN A 775 1.98 14.96 -31.75
CA GLN A 775 2.03 15.98 -32.82
C GLN A 775 1.39 15.49 -34.11
N ASP A 776 1.50 14.20 -34.40
CA ASP A 776 0.90 13.55 -35.57
C ASP A 776 -0.52 13.04 -35.31
N ALA A 777 -1.12 13.32 -34.14
CA ALA A 777 -2.41 12.81 -33.68
C ALA A 777 -2.53 11.26 -33.75
N THR A 778 -1.43 10.54 -33.58
CA THR A 778 -1.38 9.07 -33.63
C THR A 778 -1.69 8.49 -32.25
N PRO A 779 -2.77 7.68 -32.10
CA PRO A 779 -3.06 7.01 -30.83
C PRO A 779 -2.01 5.93 -30.55
N LEU A 780 -1.90 5.55 -29.26
CA LEU A 780 -0.90 4.59 -28.80
C LEU A 780 -1.53 3.40 -28.10
N VAL A 781 -0.83 2.25 -28.16
CA VAL A 781 -1.17 1.04 -27.43
C VAL A 781 0.07 0.50 -26.68
N VAL A 782 -0.18 -0.28 -25.64
CA VAL A 782 0.83 -1.06 -24.91
C VAL A 782 0.54 -2.53 -25.10
N LEU A 783 1.57 -3.34 -25.39
CA LEU A 783 1.51 -4.80 -25.40
C LEU A 783 2.22 -5.33 -24.16
N ALA A 784 1.57 -6.23 -23.41
CA ALA A 784 2.12 -6.75 -22.16
C ALA A 784 1.84 -8.25 -21.99
N GLY A 785 2.65 -8.90 -21.16
CA GLY A 785 2.49 -10.30 -20.77
C GLY A 785 1.51 -10.49 -19.61
N SER A 786 1.70 -11.57 -18.87
CA SER A 786 0.86 -11.97 -17.72
C SER A 786 1.10 -11.08 -16.50
N ALA A 787 0.08 -10.93 -15.65
CA ALA A 787 0.10 -10.19 -14.39
C ALA A 787 0.60 -8.73 -14.56
N TYR A 788 0.15 -8.05 -15.62
CA TYR A 788 0.54 -6.67 -15.90
C TYR A 788 -0.01 -5.72 -14.83
N GLY A 789 0.85 -4.89 -14.26
CA GLY A 789 0.50 -3.94 -13.22
C GLY A 789 0.51 -4.50 -11.79
N THR A 790 1.15 -5.66 -11.57
CA THR A 790 1.31 -6.25 -10.23
C THR A 790 2.11 -5.35 -9.29
N GLY A 791 1.94 -5.49 -7.98
CA GLY A 791 2.67 -4.73 -6.96
C GLY A 791 1.82 -3.71 -6.22
N SER A 792 2.41 -2.56 -5.85
CA SER A 792 1.70 -1.51 -5.10
C SER A 792 0.59 -0.87 -5.93
N SER A 793 -0.52 -0.52 -5.27
CA SER A 793 -1.56 0.29 -5.89
C SER A 793 -1.02 1.68 -6.27
N ARG A 794 -1.06 2.01 -7.56
CA ARG A 794 -0.59 3.29 -8.11
C ARG A 794 -1.47 3.76 -9.26
N ASP A 795 -2.28 4.76 -8.99
CA ASP A 795 -3.10 5.47 -9.98
C ASP A 795 -2.25 6.08 -11.10
N TRP A 796 -1.07 6.62 -10.78
CA TRP A 796 -0.15 7.18 -11.76
C TRP A 796 0.34 6.18 -12.81
N ALA A 797 0.25 4.87 -12.55
CA ALA A 797 0.49 3.87 -13.59
C ALA A 797 -0.58 3.92 -14.71
N ALA A 798 -1.80 4.34 -14.40
CA ALA A 798 -2.87 4.57 -15.37
C ALA A 798 -2.92 6.03 -15.86
N LYS A 799 -2.84 7.02 -14.95
CA LYS A 799 -2.81 8.46 -15.29
C LYS A 799 -1.68 8.79 -16.26
N GLY A 800 -0.46 8.31 -15.96
CA GLY A 800 0.70 8.51 -16.84
C GLY A 800 0.56 7.81 -18.18
N THR A 801 -0.01 6.61 -18.21
CA THR A 801 -0.30 5.86 -19.43
C THR A 801 -1.26 6.63 -20.34
N LEU A 802 -2.37 7.16 -19.78
CA LEU A 802 -3.28 8.05 -20.53
C LEU A 802 -2.57 9.31 -21.05
N LEU A 803 -1.80 9.98 -20.17
CA LEU A 803 -1.11 11.22 -20.52
C LEU A 803 -0.03 11.05 -21.60
N LEU A 804 0.54 9.86 -21.75
CA LEU A 804 1.39 9.52 -22.90
C LEU A 804 0.62 9.31 -24.21
N GLY A 805 -0.72 9.31 -24.20
CA GLY A 805 -1.56 9.11 -25.39
C GLY A 805 -1.94 7.65 -25.63
N VAL A 806 -1.73 6.76 -24.67
CA VAL A 806 -2.16 5.37 -24.77
C VAL A 806 -3.68 5.29 -24.62
N ARG A 807 -4.33 4.63 -25.58
CA ARG A 807 -5.79 4.46 -25.62
C ARG A 807 -6.24 3.05 -25.24
N ALA A 808 -5.37 2.06 -25.45
CA ALA A 808 -5.64 0.68 -25.03
C ALA A 808 -4.35 -0.01 -24.56
N VAL A 809 -4.52 -0.98 -23.66
CA VAL A 809 -3.47 -1.90 -23.22
C VAL A 809 -3.94 -3.31 -23.53
N ILE A 810 -3.15 -4.08 -24.26
CA ILE A 810 -3.44 -5.49 -24.62
C ILE A 810 -2.44 -6.35 -23.85
N ALA A 811 -2.91 -7.15 -22.90
CA ALA A 811 -2.07 -7.98 -22.03
C ALA A 811 -2.53 -9.43 -22.04
N THR A 812 -1.68 -10.37 -21.62
CA THR A 812 -2.13 -11.75 -21.38
C THR A 812 -3.04 -11.81 -20.14
N SER A 813 -2.70 -11.06 -19.09
CA SER A 813 -3.58 -10.85 -17.92
C SER A 813 -3.18 -9.59 -17.15
N PHE A 814 -4.13 -9.03 -16.41
CA PHE A 814 -3.93 -7.85 -15.56
C PHE A 814 -3.95 -8.21 -14.08
N GLU A 815 -3.24 -7.42 -13.29
CA GLU A 815 -3.52 -7.31 -11.88
C GLU A 815 -4.79 -6.45 -11.69
N ARG A 816 -5.64 -6.86 -10.73
CA ARG A 816 -7.00 -6.31 -10.55
C ARG A 816 -7.01 -4.78 -10.41
N ILE A 817 -6.24 -4.25 -9.46
CA ILE A 817 -6.24 -2.82 -9.13
C ILE A 817 -5.76 -1.98 -10.33
N HIS A 818 -4.73 -2.46 -11.04
CA HIS A 818 -4.21 -1.73 -12.20
C HIS A 818 -5.20 -1.72 -13.37
N ARG A 819 -5.92 -2.84 -13.59
CA ARG A 819 -6.99 -2.91 -14.58
C ARG A 819 -8.09 -1.89 -14.27
N SER A 820 -8.59 -1.87 -13.02
CA SER A 820 -9.59 -0.90 -12.57
C SER A 820 -9.11 0.55 -12.74
N ASN A 821 -7.85 0.83 -12.42
CA ASN A 821 -7.28 2.16 -12.63
C ASN A 821 -7.22 2.57 -14.10
N LEU A 822 -6.91 1.65 -15.02
CA LEU A 822 -6.96 1.91 -16.47
C LEU A 822 -8.37 2.30 -16.91
N VAL A 823 -9.37 1.52 -16.50
CA VAL A 823 -10.80 1.83 -16.74
C VAL A 823 -11.18 3.18 -16.15
N GLY A 824 -10.78 3.42 -14.91
CA GLY A 824 -11.03 4.66 -14.17
C GLY A 824 -10.45 5.90 -14.87
N MET A 825 -9.44 5.72 -15.73
CA MET A 825 -8.86 6.78 -16.56
C MET A 825 -9.34 6.77 -18.03
N GLY A 826 -10.29 5.90 -18.40
CA GLY A 826 -10.76 5.79 -19.77
C GLY A 826 -9.78 5.16 -20.75
N VAL A 827 -8.82 4.37 -20.26
CA VAL A 827 -7.90 3.54 -21.07
C VAL A 827 -8.50 2.14 -21.18
N LEU A 828 -8.69 1.63 -22.40
CA LEU A 828 -9.33 0.33 -22.66
C LEU A 828 -8.39 -0.84 -22.33
N PRO A 829 -8.66 -1.66 -21.31
CA PRO A 829 -7.90 -2.88 -21.07
C PRO A 829 -8.47 -4.02 -21.92
N LEU A 830 -7.59 -4.74 -22.59
CA LEU A 830 -7.90 -5.89 -23.43
C LEU A 830 -7.01 -7.09 -23.03
N THR A 831 -7.55 -8.30 -23.05
CA THR A 831 -6.71 -9.49 -22.90
C THR A 831 -6.75 -10.35 -24.16
N PHE A 832 -5.59 -10.94 -24.48
CA PHE A 832 -5.50 -12.00 -25.49
C PHE A 832 -6.39 -13.18 -25.07
N LEU A 833 -6.82 -13.99 -26.03
CA LEU A 833 -7.53 -15.26 -25.73
C LEU A 833 -6.61 -16.23 -25.00
N GLU A 834 -7.21 -17.21 -24.34
CA GLU A 834 -6.47 -18.23 -23.60
C GLU A 834 -5.47 -18.99 -24.53
N GLY A 835 -4.20 -18.99 -24.14
CA GLY A 835 -3.12 -19.59 -24.92
C GLY A 835 -2.50 -18.69 -25.97
N GLU A 836 -2.99 -17.45 -26.12
CA GLU A 836 -2.42 -16.44 -27.01
C GLU A 836 -1.68 -15.35 -26.23
N ASP A 837 -0.66 -14.80 -26.85
CA ASP A 837 0.10 -13.63 -26.41
C ASP A 837 0.70 -12.91 -27.62
N ALA A 838 1.36 -11.79 -27.39
CA ALA A 838 1.94 -11.00 -28.48
C ALA A 838 2.99 -11.78 -29.29
N ASP A 839 3.75 -12.68 -28.64
CA ASP A 839 4.81 -13.44 -29.28
C ASP A 839 4.23 -14.61 -30.09
N SER A 840 3.22 -15.32 -29.59
CA SER A 840 2.54 -16.42 -30.30
C SER A 840 1.80 -15.93 -31.54
N LEU A 841 1.26 -14.71 -31.49
CA LEU A 841 0.63 -14.03 -32.64
C LEU A 841 1.67 -13.39 -33.59
N GLY A 842 2.96 -13.40 -33.25
CA GLY A 842 4.03 -12.83 -34.05
C GLY A 842 3.97 -11.31 -34.16
N LEU A 843 3.49 -10.65 -33.12
CA LEU A 843 3.49 -9.20 -32.98
C LEU A 843 4.87 -8.75 -32.48
N ASP A 844 5.60 -7.99 -33.26
CA ASP A 844 6.95 -7.50 -32.91
C ASP A 844 6.93 -6.07 -32.35
N GLY A 845 5.77 -5.38 -32.40
CA GLY A 845 5.56 -4.03 -31.90
C GLY A 845 5.78 -2.93 -32.97
N SER A 846 6.06 -3.29 -34.23
CA SER A 846 6.15 -2.32 -35.34
C SER A 846 4.82 -2.09 -36.04
N GLU A 847 3.81 -2.87 -35.72
CA GLU A 847 2.48 -2.85 -36.33
C GLU A 847 1.73 -1.54 -36.02
N SER A 848 0.72 -1.25 -36.84
CA SER A 848 -0.35 -0.33 -36.51
C SER A 848 -1.63 -1.09 -36.21
N PHE A 849 -2.35 -0.63 -35.16
CA PHE A 849 -3.51 -1.31 -34.64
C PHE A 849 -4.80 -0.54 -34.93
N ASP A 850 -5.84 -1.26 -35.36
CA ASP A 850 -7.20 -0.77 -35.45
C ASP A 850 -8.06 -1.58 -34.46
N ILE A 851 -8.73 -0.87 -33.55
CA ILE A 851 -9.59 -1.45 -32.50
C ILE A 851 -10.94 -0.74 -32.61
N PRO A 852 -12.04 -1.42 -33.01
CA PRO A 852 -13.34 -0.82 -33.25
C PRO A 852 -14.11 -0.62 -31.92
N ALA A 853 -13.51 0.06 -30.93
CA ALA A 853 -14.16 0.44 -29.71
C ALA A 853 -15.40 1.30 -30.03
N ARG A 854 -16.54 0.99 -29.42
CA ARG A 854 -17.83 1.66 -29.65
C ARG A 854 -18.57 1.88 -28.34
N ALA A 855 -19.59 2.71 -28.36
CA ALA A 855 -20.45 2.99 -27.22
C ALA A 855 -21.32 1.79 -26.78
N ASP A 856 -21.47 0.77 -27.63
CA ASP A 856 -22.23 -0.45 -27.38
C ASP A 856 -21.38 -1.62 -26.88
N LEU A 857 -20.16 -1.38 -26.37
CA LEU A 857 -19.37 -2.40 -25.69
C LEU A 857 -20.16 -3.00 -24.53
N GLU A 858 -20.11 -4.32 -24.44
CA GLU A 858 -20.66 -5.08 -23.31
C GLU A 858 -19.54 -5.61 -22.41
N PRO A 859 -19.80 -5.81 -21.11
CA PRO A 859 -18.81 -6.39 -20.21
C PRO A 859 -18.27 -7.72 -20.73
N MET A 860 -16.96 -7.91 -20.64
CA MET A 860 -16.27 -9.16 -21.02
C MET A 860 -16.53 -9.62 -22.48
N SER A 861 -17.02 -8.74 -23.35
CA SER A 861 -17.26 -9.06 -24.76
C SER A 861 -15.98 -9.26 -25.56
N LEU A 862 -16.08 -9.96 -26.69
CA LEU A 862 -14.99 -10.09 -27.65
C LEU A 862 -14.99 -8.91 -28.63
N ILE A 863 -13.79 -8.41 -28.94
CA ILE A 863 -13.59 -7.35 -29.92
C ILE A 863 -12.53 -7.77 -30.94
N PRO A 864 -12.76 -7.62 -32.24
CA PRO A 864 -11.75 -7.89 -33.26
C PRO A 864 -10.67 -6.79 -33.22
N VAL A 865 -9.43 -7.20 -33.27
CA VAL A 865 -8.25 -6.32 -33.35
C VAL A 865 -7.52 -6.59 -34.66
N THR A 866 -7.27 -5.55 -35.42
CA THR A 866 -6.52 -5.63 -36.67
C THR A 866 -5.12 -5.05 -36.44
N ALA A 867 -4.08 -5.84 -36.67
CA ALA A 867 -2.67 -5.42 -36.62
C ALA A 867 -2.09 -5.44 -38.05
N THR A 868 -1.68 -4.27 -38.56
CA THR A 868 -1.08 -4.13 -39.88
C THR A 868 0.43 -3.97 -39.78
N LYS A 869 1.19 -4.88 -40.33
CA LYS A 869 2.65 -4.87 -40.36
C LYS A 869 3.21 -3.89 -41.38
N ALA A 870 4.49 -3.50 -41.23
CA ALA A 870 5.16 -2.55 -42.12
C ALA A 870 5.23 -3.03 -43.57
N ASP A 871 5.15 -4.32 -43.85
CA ASP A 871 5.11 -4.94 -45.17
C ASP A 871 3.69 -4.99 -45.75
N GLY A 872 2.67 -4.49 -45.03
CA GLY A 872 1.26 -4.49 -45.43
C GLY A 872 0.51 -5.79 -45.08
N ASN A 873 1.15 -6.76 -44.47
CA ASN A 873 0.47 -7.96 -44.00
C ASN A 873 -0.47 -7.61 -42.81
N ILE A 874 -1.68 -8.13 -42.89
CA ILE A 874 -2.71 -7.93 -41.87
C ILE A 874 -2.84 -9.19 -41.03
N LEU A 875 -2.84 -9.00 -39.73
CA LEU A 875 -3.17 -10.00 -38.73
C LEU A 875 -4.46 -9.56 -38.05
N GLU A 876 -5.47 -10.42 -38.06
CA GLU A 876 -6.71 -10.22 -37.29
C GLU A 876 -6.74 -11.24 -36.15
N PHE A 877 -7.08 -10.78 -34.94
CA PHE A 877 -7.29 -11.62 -33.77
C PHE A 877 -8.40 -11.05 -32.90
N GLU A 878 -8.94 -11.86 -31.99
CA GLU A 878 -9.94 -11.43 -31.04
C GLU A 878 -9.29 -11.13 -29.69
N ALA A 879 -9.79 -10.11 -28.99
CA ALA A 879 -9.39 -9.79 -27.63
C ALA A 879 -10.62 -9.67 -26.72
N VAL A 880 -10.47 -10.00 -25.44
CA VAL A 880 -11.54 -9.83 -24.45
C VAL A 880 -11.49 -8.40 -23.91
N VAL A 881 -12.60 -7.69 -23.96
CA VAL A 881 -12.77 -6.38 -23.34
C VAL A 881 -12.84 -6.57 -21.83
N ARG A 882 -11.87 -6.02 -21.12
CA ARG A 882 -11.77 -6.14 -19.66
C ARG A 882 -12.41 -4.94 -18.94
N LEU A 883 -13.59 -4.57 -19.42
CA LEU A 883 -14.62 -3.87 -18.65
C LEU A 883 -15.47 -4.97 -18.05
N ASP A 884 -15.23 -5.28 -16.78
CA ASP A 884 -15.74 -6.53 -16.20
C ASP A 884 -17.22 -6.39 -15.76
N THR A 885 -17.74 -5.13 -15.70
CA THR A 885 -19.06 -4.80 -15.18
C THR A 885 -19.76 -3.74 -16.00
N PRO A 886 -21.11 -3.64 -15.93
CA PRO A 886 -21.87 -2.56 -16.56
C PRO A 886 -21.46 -1.16 -16.10
N VAL A 887 -21.10 -1.01 -14.83
CA VAL A 887 -20.63 0.27 -14.26
C VAL A 887 -19.28 0.66 -14.84
N GLU A 888 -18.37 -0.28 -15.03
CA GLU A 888 -17.08 0.01 -15.69
C GLU A 888 -17.26 0.42 -17.17
N VAL A 889 -18.25 -0.15 -17.85
CA VAL A 889 -18.62 0.31 -19.21
C VAL A 889 -19.10 1.75 -19.18
N GLU A 890 -19.89 2.12 -18.18
CA GLU A 890 -20.35 3.51 -18.00
C GLU A 890 -19.19 4.45 -17.69
N TYR A 891 -18.25 4.06 -16.83
CA TYR A 891 -17.03 4.84 -16.59
C TYR A 891 -16.23 5.04 -17.88
N TYR A 892 -16.03 3.99 -18.66
CA TYR A 892 -15.31 4.10 -19.93
C TYR A 892 -16.03 5.03 -20.93
N ARG A 893 -17.38 4.95 -21.01
CA ARG A 893 -18.20 5.84 -21.86
C ARG A 893 -18.06 7.31 -21.48
N ASN A 894 -17.93 7.59 -20.21
CA ASN A 894 -17.77 8.92 -19.66
C ASN A 894 -16.32 9.46 -19.70
N GLY A 895 -15.36 8.67 -20.18
CA GLY A 895 -13.95 9.04 -20.20
C GLY A 895 -13.23 8.82 -18.86
N GLY A 896 -13.82 8.06 -17.95
CA GLY A 896 -13.28 7.68 -16.66
C GLY A 896 -14.24 7.91 -15.50
N ILE A 897 -13.85 7.42 -14.31
CA ILE A 897 -14.68 7.49 -13.11
C ILE A 897 -14.86 8.93 -12.62
N LEU A 898 -13.79 9.74 -12.59
CA LEU A 898 -13.86 11.13 -12.10
C LEU A 898 -14.74 12.03 -12.99
N PRO A 899 -14.64 11.97 -14.32
CA PRO A 899 -15.59 12.69 -15.19
C PRO A 899 -17.04 12.23 -15.00
N THR A 900 -17.28 10.92 -14.76
CA THR A 900 -18.62 10.39 -14.46
C THR A 900 -19.19 11.02 -13.19
N VAL A 901 -18.41 10.95 -12.10
CA VAL A 901 -18.83 11.49 -10.80
C VAL A 901 -19.05 13.00 -10.88
N LEU A 902 -18.18 13.73 -11.57
CA LEU A 902 -18.31 15.17 -11.74
C LEU A 902 -19.62 15.54 -12.45
N ARG A 903 -20.01 14.83 -13.53
CA ARG A 903 -21.27 15.06 -14.22
C ARG A 903 -22.47 14.76 -13.32
N ASN A 904 -22.46 13.65 -12.62
CA ASN A 904 -23.52 13.31 -11.66
C ASN A 904 -23.68 14.39 -10.59
N LEU A 905 -22.58 14.90 -10.04
CA LEU A 905 -22.61 16.00 -9.06
C LEU A 905 -23.09 17.33 -9.68
N ALA A 906 -22.85 17.57 -10.96
CA ALA A 906 -23.31 18.78 -11.64
C ALA A 906 -24.81 18.73 -11.95
N GLU A 907 -25.39 17.54 -12.20
CA GLU A 907 -26.83 17.35 -12.46
C GLU A 907 -27.67 17.35 -11.18
N ALA A 908 -27.13 16.85 -10.05
CA ALA A 908 -27.80 16.79 -8.75
C ALA A 908 -28.05 18.18 -8.14
#